data_9087fa8d858dfd92fd216d355b58c91a
#
_entry.id   9087fa8d858dfd92fd216d355b58c91a
#
_cell.length_a   1.000
_cell.length_b   1.000
_cell.length_c   1.000
_cell.angle_alpha   90.00
_cell.angle_beta   90.00
_cell.angle_gamma   90.00
#
_symmetry.space_group_name_H-M   'P 1'
#
loop_
_entity.id
_entity.type
_entity.pdbx_description
1 polymer ?
#
loop_
_entity_poly.entity_id
_entity_poly.type
_entity_poly.pdbx_seq_one_letter_code
_entity_poly.pdbx_strand_id
1 'polypeptide(L)'
;MQWTGSHHDLAMQPATAESVLGNFDDASLTHFGVTTSFYNKDGRFMVRTEGPDGTLEDYEIRYTFGVEPLQQYLIEFPGGRMQALSLAWDARPEDEGGQRWFHLYPDEKITHDDELHWTQPSQNWNSMCAECHSTRLEKHYDPVTRTFSTSWSEIDVSCEACHGPGSDHVAWAKHKPGWEKRKANKGLMLQLDERGDSHWKINPKTGNATRSKVRSTDKEIEMCARCHSRRSPISSDYVHGESLLDDYLPRLLDEGMYYADGQMDDEVYVYGSFLQSKMYYAGVTCSDCHEPHSLALRAPGNGVCLQCHQADKYDQSSHHFHKAGSQGASCAECHMPPRTYMVVDPRHDHSMRIPRPDLSVKLGTPNACNNCHQDKDSEWAAGQVKTWYGDTTTGFQAYAQTLHGARHEEAGSGNTLAALIRNTDTPAIARATAFAEIGPHLSAATIDVLPLGLSDDDPGVRAAAVAVLDYVPLEIRVRLAFPMLDDPVRAVRIETARVLASVPAGELSKDQRALLEKAMQEYVTAQQAMAERPEAQTNLGNLYAARGEFDNAVTSYQTAIDLDAAYVPGYVNLADLYRSIGKDTEAEKYLRRAAEVAPENADVHHALGLTLVRQKRTDQALKELRLASTLNPDNVRYIYVYAVALNSTGKPEQAIMVLQGAHNAHPDNADILRALVAFHRDSGNQQAAQDYAEKLQAISP
;
A
#
# COMPACT_ATOMS: atom_id res chain seq x y z
N MET A 1 -0.99 20.67 29.89
CA MET A 1 0.16 20.07 29.20
C MET A 1 -0.01 20.35 27.71
N GLN A 2 1.04 20.38 26.88
CA GLN A 2 0.91 20.66 25.45
C GLN A 2 0.12 19.58 24.70
N TRP A 3 0.09 18.35 25.19
CA TRP A 3 -0.66 17.23 24.60
C TRP A 3 -2.18 17.36 24.81
N THR A 4 -2.62 17.91 25.95
CA THR A 4 -4.06 18.06 26.24
C THR A 4 -4.73 18.99 25.23
N GLY A 5 -5.78 18.52 24.57
CA GLY A 5 -6.50 19.20 23.50
C GLY A 5 -5.85 19.10 22.12
N SER A 6 -4.75 18.33 21.97
CA SER A 6 -4.17 18.04 20.65
C SER A 6 -5.02 17.00 19.89
N HIS A 7 -4.81 16.88 18.58
CA HIS A 7 -5.49 15.85 17.78
C HIS A 7 -5.15 14.41 18.21
N HIS A 8 -4.03 14.18 18.92
CA HIS A 8 -3.73 12.89 19.54
C HIS A 8 -4.61 12.61 20.76
N ASP A 9 -4.78 13.60 21.65
CA ASP A 9 -5.70 13.53 22.81
C ASP A 9 -7.16 13.36 22.38
N LEU A 10 -7.53 13.95 21.24
CA LEU A 10 -8.87 13.92 20.68
C LEU A 10 -9.07 12.89 19.57
N ALA A 11 -8.10 11.98 19.39
CA ALA A 11 -8.10 11.04 18.27
C ALA A 11 -9.34 10.15 18.23
N MET A 12 -9.86 9.76 19.40
CA MET A 12 -11.12 9.04 19.57
C MET A 12 -11.74 9.37 20.94
N GLN A 13 -13.06 9.49 20.99
CA GLN A 13 -13.80 9.84 22.21
C GLN A 13 -15.15 9.10 22.27
N PRO A 14 -15.72 8.84 23.49
CA PRO A 14 -17.12 8.48 23.61
C PRO A 14 -18.01 9.58 23.03
N ALA A 15 -19.12 9.20 22.39
CA ALA A 15 -20.05 10.17 21.83
C ALA A 15 -20.85 10.88 22.95
N THR A 16 -20.44 12.09 23.28
CA THR A 16 -21.07 12.96 24.29
C THR A 16 -21.43 14.31 23.69
N ALA A 17 -22.16 15.13 24.42
CA ALA A 17 -22.51 16.48 23.99
C ALA A 17 -21.27 17.40 23.81
N GLU A 18 -20.16 17.08 24.46
CA GLU A 18 -18.90 17.80 24.33
C GLU A 18 -18.04 17.32 23.18
N SER A 19 -18.11 16.03 22.81
CA SER A 19 -17.24 15.41 21.80
C SER A 19 -17.83 15.34 20.41
N VAL A 20 -19.17 15.31 20.29
CA VAL A 20 -19.87 15.27 19.00
C VAL A 20 -19.93 16.65 18.38
N LEU A 21 -19.29 16.82 17.21
CA LEU A 21 -19.27 18.09 16.48
C LEU A 21 -20.41 18.21 15.45
N GLY A 22 -20.89 17.05 14.95
CA GLY A 22 -21.92 17.01 13.91
C GLY A 22 -23.29 17.51 14.39
N ASN A 23 -24.07 18.04 13.47
CA ASN A 23 -25.43 18.49 13.74
C ASN A 23 -26.39 17.29 13.81
N PHE A 24 -26.90 16.99 15.04
CA PHE A 24 -27.90 15.95 15.31
C PHE A 24 -29.29 16.54 15.66
N ASP A 25 -29.58 17.77 15.27
CA ASP A 25 -30.87 18.42 15.45
C ASP A 25 -31.77 18.19 14.22
N ASP A 26 -32.19 16.91 14.03
CA ASP A 26 -33.01 16.45 12.91
C ASP A 26 -32.42 16.80 11.51
N ALA A 27 -31.09 16.83 11.43
CA ALA A 27 -30.37 17.08 10.17
C ALA A 27 -30.49 15.85 9.23
N SER A 28 -30.34 16.08 7.94
CA SER A 28 -30.36 14.99 6.95
C SER A 28 -29.40 15.25 5.78
N LEU A 29 -28.94 14.16 5.16
CA LEU A 29 -28.15 14.16 3.93
C LEU A 29 -28.74 13.12 2.98
N THR A 30 -28.93 13.49 1.70
CA THR A 30 -29.32 12.54 0.66
C THR A 30 -28.14 12.30 -0.29
N HIS A 31 -27.77 11.03 -0.47
CA HIS A 31 -26.70 10.60 -1.35
C HIS A 31 -27.22 9.47 -2.25
N PHE A 32 -27.20 9.65 -3.58
CA PHE A 32 -27.73 8.74 -4.59
C PHE A 32 -29.13 8.13 -4.27
N GLY A 33 -30.01 8.91 -3.66
CA GLY A 33 -31.38 8.52 -3.35
C GLY A 33 -31.58 7.89 -1.97
N VAL A 34 -30.52 7.60 -1.24
CA VAL A 34 -30.58 7.22 0.18
C VAL A 34 -30.54 8.47 1.04
N THR A 35 -31.57 8.67 1.86
CA THR A 35 -31.63 9.79 2.82
C THR A 35 -31.27 9.29 4.20
N THR A 36 -30.13 9.75 4.71
CA THR A 36 -29.69 9.53 6.09
C THR A 36 -30.16 10.69 6.97
N SER A 37 -30.67 10.39 8.17
CA SER A 37 -31.11 11.38 9.16
C SER A 37 -30.31 11.26 10.45
N PHE A 38 -29.94 12.40 11.03
CA PHE A 38 -29.16 12.51 12.26
C PHE A 38 -30.00 13.22 13.30
N TYR A 39 -30.22 12.57 14.46
CA TYR A 39 -31.10 13.09 15.48
C TYR A 39 -30.71 12.64 16.89
N ASN A 40 -31.18 13.35 17.89
CA ASN A 40 -31.00 12.98 19.30
C ASN A 40 -32.26 12.29 19.83
N LYS A 41 -32.08 11.17 20.55
CA LYS A 41 -33.16 10.44 21.19
C LYS A 41 -32.73 10.05 22.61
N ASP A 42 -33.40 10.62 23.61
CA ASP A 42 -33.14 10.35 25.03
C ASP A 42 -31.67 10.57 25.42
N GLY A 43 -31.04 11.61 24.86
CA GLY A 43 -29.64 11.95 25.09
C GLY A 43 -28.61 11.09 24.33
N ARG A 44 -29.07 10.23 23.42
CA ARG A 44 -28.23 9.41 22.55
C ARG A 44 -28.22 9.97 21.13
N PHE A 45 -27.04 10.00 20.51
CA PHE A 45 -26.88 10.39 19.12
C PHE A 45 -27.24 9.23 18.20
N MET A 46 -28.21 9.45 17.33
CA MET A 46 -28.79 8.43 16.45
C MET A 46 -28.59 8.79 14.99
N VAL A 47 -28.32 7.79 14.18
CA VAL A 47 -28.36 7.90 12.73
C VAL A 47 -29.33 6.88 12.15
N ARG A 48 -30.22 7.33 11.27
CA ARG A 48 -31.08 6.45 10.46
C ARG A 48 -30.55 6.40 9.06
N THR A 49 -30.00 5.25 8.66
CA THR A 49 -29.35 5.07 7.37
C THR A 49 -29.53 3.64 6.85
N GLU A 50 -29.07 3.37 5.63
CA GLU A 50 -29.12 2.04 5.02
C GLU A 50 -28.23 1.05 5.80
N GLY A 51 -28.83 -0.09 6.16
CA GLY A 51 -28.16 -1.20 6.84
C GLY A 51 -27.57 -2.22 5.88
N PRO A 52 -27.08 -3.38 6.39
CA PRO A 52 -26.41 -4.39 5.58
C PRO A 52 -27.33 -5.12 4.59
N ASP A 53 -28.65 -4.96 4.68
CA ASP A 53 -29.64 -5.53 3.78
C ASP A 53 -30.32 -4.48 2.87
N GLY A 54 -29.83 -3.24 2.88
CA GLY A 54 -30.37 -2.14 2.10
C GLY A 54 -31.61 -1.46 2.71
N THR A 55 -32.03 -1.87 3.91
CA THR A 55 -33.14 -1.22 4.60
C THR A 55 -32.68 -0.09 5.50
N LEU A 56 -33.54 0.94 5.68
CA LEU A 56 -33.23 2.06 6.58
C LEU A 56 -33.50 1.65 8.03
N GLU A 57 -32.45 1.64 8.84
CA GLU A 57 -32.48 1.32 10.26
C GLU A 57 -31.90 2.43 11.14
N ASP A 58 -32.26 2.41 12.42
CA ASP A 58 -31.75 3.37 13.42
C ASP A 58 -30.56 2.77 14.16
N TYR A 59 -29.43 3.48 14.15
CA TYR A 59 -28.19 3.09 14.81
C TYR A 59 -27.77 4.13 15.85
N GLU A 60 -27.23 3.68 16.96
CA GLU A 60 -26.63 4.56 17.99
C GLU A 60 -25.16 4.80 17.69
N ILE A 61 -24.76 6.07 17.67
CA ILE A 61 -23.34 6.47 17.63
C ILE A 61 -22.73 6.23 19.00
N ARG A 62 -21.69 5.41 19.06
CA ARG A 62 -20.99 5.06 20.32
C ARG A 62 -19.75 5.88 20.57
N TYR A 63 -19.01 6.19 19.50
CA TYR A 63 -17.76 6.94 19.57
C TYR A 63 -17.65 7.89 18.40
N THR A 64 -16.84 8.94 18.60
CA THR A 64 -16.33 9.82 17.54
C THR A 64 -14.86 9.57 17.36
N PHE A 65 -14.32 9.80 16.15
CA PHE A 65 -12.89 9.79 15.88
C PHE A 65 -12.52 10.86 14.86
N GLY A 66 -11.35 11.52 15.11
CA GLY A 66 -10.99 12.75 14.45
C GLY A 66 -11.78 13.96 14.96
N VAL A 67 -11.25 15.16 14.73
CA VAL A 67 -11.86 16.44 15.13
C VAL A 67 -11.73 17.51 14.05
N GLU A 68 -10.62 17.55 13.34
CA GLU A 68 -10.35 18.53 12.27
C GLU A 68 -9.45 17.87 11.20
N PRO A 69 -9.75 18.07 9.90
CA PRO A 69 -10.85 18.85 9.33
C PRO A 69 -12.21 18.15 9.32
N LEU A 70 -12.25 16.88 9.72
CA LEU A 70 -13.49 16.11 9.76
C LEU A 70 -13.60 15.27 11.03
N GLN A 71 -14.85 14.95 11.38
CA GLN A 71 -15.16 13.97 12.43
C GLN A 71 -16.00 12.83 11.84
N GLN A 72 -15.57 11.59 12.11
CA GLN A 72 -16.29 10.37 11.79
C GLN A 72 -16.94 9.74 13.02
N TYR A 73 -17.79 8.75 12.81
CA TYR A 73 -18.63 8.17 13.84
C TYR A 73 -18.60 6.66 13.79
N LEU A 74 -18.58 6.01 14.96
CA LEU A 74 -18.56 4.56 15.10
C LEU A 74 -19.86 4.03 15.64
N ILE A 75 -20.29 2.93 15.02
CA ILE A 75 -21.50 2.18 15.35
C ILE A 75 -21.10 0.78 15.78
N GLU A 76 -21.65 0.31 16.90
CA GLU A 76 -21.42 -1.03 17.41
C GLU A 76 -22.32 -2.05 16.69
N PHE A 77 -21.71 -3.13 16.23
CA PHE A 77 -22.38 -4.24 15.55
C PHE A 77 -22.24 -5.55 16.32
N PRO A 78 -23.10 -6.55 16.04
CA PRO A 78 -23.00 -7.87 16.66
C PRO A 78 -21.61 -8.49 16.52
N GLY A 79 -21.19 -9.24 17.54
CA GLY A 79 -19.87 -9.86 17.58
C GLY A 79 -18.73 -8.91 17.93
N GLY A 80 -19.00 -7.78 18.54
CA GLY A 80 -17.99 -6.80 18.97
C GLY A 80 -17.35 -6.00 17.84
N ARG A 81 -17.95 -6.05 16.65
CA ARG A 81 -17.50 -5.24 15.50
C ARG A 81 -17.87 -3.78 15.74
N MET A 82 -16.95 -2.89 15.39
CA MET A 82 -17.18 -1.45 15.36
C MET A 82 -17.04 -1.00 13.90
N GLN A 83 -18.08 -0.39 13.36
CA GLN A 83 -18.13 0.06 11.97
C GLN A 83 -18.03 1.58 11.88
N ALA A 84 -17.14 2.05 11.01
CA ALA A 84 -17.01 3.47 10.71
C ALA A 84 -18.06 3.87 9.68
N LEU A 85 -18.87 4.86 10.00
CA LEU A 85 -19.87 5.39 9.08
C LEU A 85 -19.20 6.11 7.90
N SER A 86 -19.65 5.86 6.67
CA SER A 86 -19.15 6.56 5.47
C SER A 86 -19.65 8.01 5.35
N LEU A 87 -20.40 8.49 6.33
CA LEU A 87 -20.87 9.87 6.46
C LEU A 87 -20.09 10.55 7.57
N ALA A 88 -19.48 11.68 7.24
CA ALA A 88 -18.65 12.45 8.16
C ALA A 88 -19.14 13.88 8.30
N TRP A 89 -18.75 14.51 9.39
CA TRP A 89 -18.97 15.94 9.62
C TRP A 89 -17.73 16.73 9.21
N ASP A 90 -17.91 17.70 8.31
CA ASP A 90 -16.88 18.67 7.93
C ASP A 90 -16.80 19.72 9.05
N ALA A 91 -15.75 19.64 9.86
CA ALA A 91 -15.56 20.46 11.04
C ALA A 91 -14.94 21.84 10.71
N ARG A 92 -14.52 22.07 9.46
CA ARG A 92 -13.96 23.37 9.05
C ARG A 92 -14.98 24.50 9.23
N PRO A 93 -14.51 25.76 9.30
CA PRO A 93 -15.40 26.93 9.34
C PRO A 93 -16.39 26.98 8.17
N GLU A 94 -17.55 27.58 8.38
CA GLU A 94 -18.60 27.71 7.36
C GLU A 94 -18.13 28.50 6.13
N ASP A 95 -17.32 29.54 6.34
CA ASP A 95 -16.73 30.37 5.27
C ASP A 95 -15.66 29.65 4.45
N GLU A 96 -15.18 28.49 4.93
CA GLU A 96 -14.33 27.55 4.19
C GLU A 96 -15.14 26.39 3.57
N GLY A 97 -16.47 26.43 3.62
CA GLY A 97 -17.37 25.41 3.11
C GLY A 97 -17.61 24.23 4.04
N GLY A 98 -17.20 24.35 5.31
CA GLY A 98 -17.41 23.36 6.37
C GLY A 98 -18.78 23.46 7.04
N GLN A 99 -18.90 22.92 8.28
CA GLN A 99 -20.11 22.87 9.11
C GLN A 99 -21.27 22.14 8.40
N ARG A 100 -20.97 20.98 7.79
CA ARG A 100 -21.94 20.19 7.03
C ARG A 100 -21.67 18.69 7.12
N TRP A 101 -22.72 17.89 6.94
CA TRP A 101 -22.60 16.47 6.66
C TRP A 101 -22.16 16.24 5.21
N PHE A 102 -21.31 15.24 4.97
CA PHE A 102 -20.92 14.81 3.63
C PHE A 102 -20.64 13.31 3.59
N HIS A 103 -20.70 12.74 2.39
CA HIS A 103 -20.33 11.34 2.14
C HIS A 103 -18.85 11.26 1.75
N LEU A 104 -18.12 10.26 2.26
CA LEU A 104 -16.68 10.07 1.97
C LEU A 104 -16.42 9.72 0.50
N TYR A 105 -17.41 9.18 -0.19
CA TYR A 105 -17.40 8.86 -1.62
C TYR A 105 -18.50 9.68 -2.34
N PRO A 106 -18.33 10.99 -2.53
CA PRO A 106 -19.42 11.88 -2.94
C PRO A 106 -19.91 11.62 -4.37
N ASP A 107 -19.03 11.13 -5.24
CA ASP A 107 -19.28 10.93 -6.66
C ASP A 107 -19.60 9.47 -7.02
N GLU A 108 -19.63 8.57 -6.03
CA GLU A 108 -19.84 7.14 -6.21
C GLU A 108 -21.14 6.68 -5.57
N LYS A 109 -21.86 5.80 -6.27
CA LYS A 109 -23.04 5.15 -5.71
C LYS A 109 -22.63 3.90 -4.95
N ILE A 110 -22.46 4.02 -3.65
CA ILE A 110 -22.15 2.88 -2.76
C ILE A 110 -23.47 2.24 -2.32
N THR A 111 -23.69 0.99 -2.69
CA THR A 111 -24.85 0.19 -2.26
C THR A 111 -24.47 -0.75 -1.12
N HIS A 112 -25.47 -1.33 -0.42
CA HIS A 112 -25.21 -2.23 0.70
C HIS A 112 -24.36 -3.46 0.36
N ASP A 113 -24.31 -3.86 -0.92
CA ASP A 113 -23.46 -4.95 -1.41
C ASP A 113 -22.05 -4.51 -1.81
N ASP A 114 -21.77 -3.21 -1.83
CA ASP A 114 -20.48 -2.65 -2.21
C ASP A 114 -19.44 -2.83 -1.10
N GLU A 115 -18.21 -3.18 -1.44
CA GLU A 115 -17.11 -3.37 -0.48
C GLU A 115 -16.78 -2.10 0.33
N LEU A 116 -17.09 -0.90 -0.21
CA LEU A 116 -16.90 0.39 0.45
C LEU A 116 -18.10 0.78 1.33
N HIS A 117 -19.20 -0.01 1.33
CA HIS A 117 -20.32 0.30 2.20
C HIS A 117 -19.91 0.23 3.68
N TRP A 118 -20.44 1.14 4.50
CA TRP A 118 -20.01 1.30 5.89
C TRP A 118 -20.20 0.04 6.76
N THR A 119 -21.06 -0.91 6.36
CA THR A 119 -21.26 -2.18 7.08
C THR A 119 -20.27 -3.28 6.68
N GLN A 120 -19.45 -3.06 5.64
CA GLN A 120 -18.53 -4.06 5.08
C GLN A 120 -17.17 -4.09 5.82
N PRO A 121 -16.37 -5.15 5.62
CA PRO A 121 -15.07 -5.33 6.31
C PRO A 121 -14.08 -4.20 6.13
N SER A 122 -14.10 -3.48 4.99
CA SER A 122 -13.21 -2.35 4.71
C SER A 122 -13.43 -1.16 5.66
N GLN A 123 -14.64 -1.05 6.27
CA GLN A 123 -15.00 -0.02 7.24
C GLN A 123 -14.97 -0.52 8.70
N ASN A 124 -14.41 -1.73 8.93
CA ASN A 124 -14.29 -2.27 10.27
C ASN A 124 -13.19 -1.55 11.06
N TRP A 125 -13.60 -0.77 12.06
CA TRP A 125 -12.68 0.01 12.89
C TRP A 125 -11.69 -0.87 13.66
N ASN A 126 -12.09 -2.03 14.19
CA ASN A 126 -11.24 -2.90 15.02
C ASN A 126 -9.93 -3.29 14.33
N SER A 127 -9.95 -3.44 13.00
CA SER A 127 -8.80 -3.87 12.19
C SER A 127 -8.20 -2.77 11.31
N MET A 128 -8.97 -1.70 11.00
CA MET A 128 -8.51 -0.68 10.05
C MET A 128 -8.03 0.61 10.71
N CYS A 129 -8.70 1.04 11.80
CA CYS A 129 -8.52 2.38 12.37
C CYS A 129 -7.97 2.37 13.80
N ALA A 130 -8.40 1.36 14.58
CA ALA A 130 -8.25 1.33 16.03
C ALA A 130 -6.81 1.49 16.53
N GLU A 131 -5.86 0.86 15.84
CA GLU A 131 -4.46 0.85 16.27
C GLU A 131 -3.78 2.22 16.21
N CYS A 132 -4.23 3.07 15.27
CA CYS A 132 -3.73 4.44 15.12
C CYS A 132 -4.52 5.46 15.97
N HIS A 133 -5.73 5.11 16.40
CA HIS A 133 -6.64 6.01 17.12
C HIS A 133 -6.81 5.68 18.61
N SER A 134 -6.10 4.67 19.14
CA SER A 134 -6.13 4.27 20.54
C SER A 134 -4.74 3.88 21.03
N THR A 135 -4.59 3.71 22.35
CA THR A 135 -3.32 3.31 22.97
C THR A 135 -3.40 1.86 23.39
N ARG A 136 -2.37 1.08 23.04
CA ARG A 136 -2.23 -0.35 23.35
C ARG A 136 -3.49 -1.14 22.99
N LEU A 137 -3.86 -1.10 21.74
CA LEU A 137 -4.96 -1.89 21.20
C LEU A 137 -4.68 -3.39 21.29
N GLU A 138 -5.64 -4.14 21.81
CA GLU A 138 -5.67 -5.61 21.75
C GLU A 138 -6.98 -6.01 21.07
N LYS A 139 -6.90 -6.54 19.83
CA LYS A 139 -8.09 -6.89 19.04
C LYS A 139 -8.89 -8.03 19.62
N HIS A 140 -8.22 -9.01 20.20
CA HIS A 140 -8.83 -10.25 20.72
C HIS A 140 -9.86 -10.85 19.76
N TYR A 141 -9.47 -10.95 18.47
CA TYR A 141 -10.31 -11.60 17.48
C TYR A 141 -10.31 -13.13 17.67
N ASP A 142 -11.48 -13.72 17.79
CA ASP A 142 -11.65 -15.18 17.81
C ASP A 142 -12.00 -15.66 16.40
N PRO A 143 -11.12 -16.39 15.70
CA PRO A 143 -11.37 -16.85 14.33
C PRO A 143 -12.46 -17.97 14.25
N VAL A 144 -12.79 -18.64 15.37
CA VAL A 144 -13.82 -19.69 15.40
C VAL A 144 -15.21 -19.09 15.47
N THR A 145 -15.41 -18.15 16.38
CA THR A 145 -16.71 -17.44 16.54
C THR A 145 -16.83 -16.23 15.64
N ARG A 146 -15.71 -15.77 15.05
CA ARG A 146 -15.60 -14.55 14.22
C ARG A 146 -16.06 -13.30 14.97
N THR A 147 -15.66 -13.20 16.24
CA THR A 147 -16.03 -12.10 17.12
C THR A 147 -14.82 -11.37 17.65
N PHE A 148 -15.00 -10.09 17.95
CA PHE A 148 -14.02 -9.25 18.61
C PHE A 148 -14.34 -9.05 20.07
N SER A 149 -13.30 -9.01 20.90
CA SER A 149 -13.36 -8.53 22.30
C SER A 149 -12.32 -7.43 22.50
N THR A 150 -12.28 -6.49 21.54
CA THR A 150 -11.28 -5.44 21.46
C THR A 150 -11.22 -4.60 22.71
N SER A 151 -10.01 -4.39 23.20
CA SER A 151 -9.71 -3.55 24.36
C SER A 151 -8.52 -2.63 24.07
N TRP A 152 -8.43 -1.56 24.83
CA TRP A 152 -7.34 -0.58 24.80
C TRP A 152 -7.03 -0.09 26.21
N SER A 153 -5.82 0.44 26.41
CA SER A 153 -5.48 1.03 27.73
C SER A 153 -6.00 2.46 27.85
N GLU A 154 -5.97 3.23 26.76
CA GLU A 154 -6.54 4.59 26.64
C GLU A 154 -7.30 4.67 25.32
N ILE A 155 -8.42 5.40 25.34
CA ILE A 155 -9.28 5.50 24.14
C ILE A 155 -8.65 6.34 23.01
N ASP A 156 -7.73 7.21 23.35
CA ASP A 156 -7.01 8.14 22.48
C ASP A 156 -5.54 7.72 22.27
N VAL A 157 -4.76 8.54 21.57
CA VAL A 157 -3.32 8.38 21.41
C VAL A 157 -2.60 9.06 22.57
N SER A 158 -2.45 8.33 23.67
CA SER A 158 -1.85 8.84 24.91
C SER A 158 -0.32 8.74 24.94
N CYS A 159 0.27 9.13 26.08
CA CYS A 159 1.73 9.12 26.28
C CYS A 159 2.36 7.76 25.98
N GLU A 160 1.73 6.66 26.39
CA GLU A 160 2.27 5.31 26.25
C GLU A 160 2.24 4.82 24.79
N ALA A 161 1.43 5.43 23.92
CA ALA A 161 1.44 5.10 22.48
C ALA A 161 2.81 5.40 21.84
N CYS A 162 3.49 6.46 22.30
CA CYS A 162 4.79 6.88 21.78
C CYS A 162 5.95 6.47 22.68
N HIS A 163 5.80 6.58 24.01
CA HIS A 163 6.89 6.39 24.95
C HIS A 163 6.96 4.99 25.56
N GLY A 164 5.97 4.14 25.26
CA GLY A 164 5.81 2.82 25.86
C GLY A 164 5.32 2.88 27.31
N PRO A 165 5.14 1.71 27.96
CA PRO A 165 4.60 1.60 29.32
C PRO A 165 5.35 2.46 30.34
N GLY A 166 4.60 3.33 31.04
CA GLY A 166 5.16 4.36 31.93
C GLY A 166 5.38 3.94 33.36
N SER A 167 5.06 2.71 33.78
CA SER A 167 5.11 2.29 35.20
C SER A 167 6.49 2.46 35.86
N ASP A 168 7.57 2.14 35.16
CA ASP A 168 8.94 2.31 35.63
C ASP A 168 9.36 3.78 35.69
N HIS A 169 8.89 4.61 34.75
CA HIS A 169 9.09 6.05 34.80
C HIS A 169 8.39 6.67 36.00
N VAL A 170 7.15 6.28 36.27
CA VAL A 170 6.41 6.72 37.48
C VAL A 170 7.10 6.26 38.76
N ALA A 171 7.65 5.04 38.78
CA ALA A 171 8.42 4.55 39.93
C ALA A 171 9.72 5.35 40.13
N TRP A 172 10.41 5.71 39.06
CA TRP A 172 11.58 6.59 39.09
C TRP A 172 11.20 7.99 39.58
N ALA A 173 10.19 8.61 39.01
CA ALA A 173 9.74 9.96 39.38
C ALA A 173 9.31 10.07 40.87
N LYS A 174 8.71 9.01 41.40
CA LYS A 174 8.29 8.92 42.81
C LYS A 174 9.38 8.38 43.75
N HIS A 175 10.60 8.18 43.27
CA HIS A 175 11.73 7.63 44.06
C HIS A 175 11.37 6.33 44.80
N LYS A 176 10.56 5.44 44.17
CA LYS A 176 10.23 4.13 44.73
C LYS A 176 11.48 3.25 44.88
N PRO A 177 11.51 2.25 45.78
CA PRO A 177 12.66 1.39 45.95
C PRO A 177 13.22 0.85 44.60
N GLY A 178 14.52 1.03 44.39
CA GLY A 178 15.20 0.64 43.13
C GLY A 178 15.15 1.68 42.03
N TRP A 179 14.67 2.88 42.27
CA TRP A 179 14.64 3.99 41.31
C TRP A 179 16.02 4.34 40.73
N GLU A 180 17.08 4.14 41.52
CA GLU A 180 18.45 4.39 41.08
C GLU A 180 18.86 3.54 39.92
N LYS A 181 18.34 2.32 39.81
CA LYS A 181 18.58 1.42 38.68
C LYS A 181 17.96 1.93 37.36
N ARG A 182 16.95 2.79 37.47
CA ARG A 182 16.22 3.42 36.35
C ARG A 182 16.73 4.82 36.02
N LYS A 183 17.77 5.29 36.73
CA LYS A 183 18.21 6.70 36.66
C LYS A 183 18.75 7.08 35.27
N ALA A 184 19.45 6.17 34.60
CA ALA A 184 20.10 6.44 33.30
C ALA A 184 19.10 6.79 32.21
N ASN A 185 17.98 6.04 32.12
CA ASN A 185 16.90 6.25 31.18
C ASN A 185 15.64 6.84 31.80
N LYS A 186 15.69 7.28 33.05
CA LYS A 186 14.54 7.80 33.83
C LYS A 186 13.36 6.80 33.89
N GLY A 187 13.61 5.51 33.70
CA GLY A 187 12.60 4.47 33.66
C GLY A 187 11.75 4.48 32.37
N LEU A 188 12.12 5.23 31.37
CA LEU A 188 11.45 5.20 30.06
C LEU A 188 11.92 3.98 29.26
N MET A 189 10.99 3.30 28.61
CA MET A 189 11.27 2.17 27.74
C MET A 189 11.96 2.65 26.47
N LEU A 190 11.47 3.73 25.89
CA LEU A 190 12.01 4.38 24.71
C LEU A 190 12.39 5.84 25.01
N GLN A 191 13.59 6.24 24.59
CA GLN A 191 14.04 7.62 24.59
C GLN A 191 14.05 8.13 23.16
N LEU A 192 13.21 9.15 22.88
CA LEU A 192 13.12 9.83 21.59
C LEU A 192 13.98 11.08 21.67
N ASP A 193 15.29 10.89 21.64
CA ASP A 193 16.28 11.94 21.87
C ASP A 193 17.25 12.15 20.68
N GLU A 194 16.84 11.73 19.47
CA GLU A 194 17.65 11.90 18.25
C GLU A 194 18.02 13.36 17.97
N ARG A 195 17.18 14.31 18.40
CA ARG A 195 17.54 15.73 18.36
C ARG A 195 18.62 16.07 19.38
N GLY A 196 18.55 15.52 20.59
CA GLY A 196 19.53 15.58 21.67
C GLY A 196 20.40 16.85 21.68
N ASP A 197 21.73 16.69 21.81
CA ASP A 197 22.73 17.76 21.69
C ASP A 197 23.06 18.13 20.22
N SER A 198 22.26 17.71 19.27
CA SER A 198 22.47 18.05 17.86
C SER A 198 21.92 19.43 17.54
N HIS A 199 22.63 20.18 16.72
CA HIS A 199 22.16 21.46 16.21
C HIS A 199 22.45 21.56 14.71
N TRP A 200 21.66 22.34 14.04
CA TRP A 200 21.78 22.60 12.61
C TRP A 200 22.64 23.85 12.37
N LYS A 201 23.62 23.74 11.44
CA LYS A 201 24.49 24.85 11.07
C LYS A 201 24.36 25.10 9.57
N ILE A 202 23.92 26.30 9.21
CA ILE A 202 23.78 26.69 7.80
C ILE A 202 25.17 26.79 7.17
N ASN A 203 25.34 26.13 6.02
CA ASN A 203 26.50 26.29 5.15
C ASN A 203 26.25 27.51 4.24
N PRO A 204 27.05 28.58 4.38
CA PRO A 204 26.83 29.82 3.62
C PRO A 204 27.02 29.69 2.10
N LYS A 205 27.72 28.64 1.63
CA LYS A 205 27.87 28.37 0.19
C LYS A 205 26.63 27.75 -0.41
N THR A 206 26.05 26.78 0.27
CA THR A 206 24.85 26.07 -0.22
C THR A 206 23.55 26.72 0.23
N GLY A 207 23.54 27.43 1.36
CA GLY A 207 22.36 27.96 2.03
C GLY A 207 21.56 26.90 2.77
N ASN A 208 22.01 25.63 2.79
CA ASN A 208 21.38 24.53 3.50
C ASN A 208 22.13 24.25 4.80
N ALA A 209 21.41 23.80 5.82
CA ALA A 209 22.03 23.38 7.07
C ALA A 209 22.61 21.96 6.97
N THR A 210 23.62 21.72 7.80
CA THR A 210 24.16 20.40 8.09
C THR A 210 24.01 20.13 9.57
N ARG A 211 23.72 18.89 9.93
CA ARG A 211 23.59 18.46 11.32
C ARG A 211 24.98 18.34 11.98
N SER A 212 25.11 18.81 13.21
CA SER A 212 26.40 18.78 13.94
C SER A 212 26.82 17.36 14.36
N LYS A 213 25.86 16.46 14.54
CA LYS A 213 26.08 15.03 14.82
C LYS A 213 25.22 14.22 13.86
N VAL A 214 25.79 13.18 13.29
CA VAL A 214 25.02 12.22 12.47
C VAL A 214 23.94 11.59 13.30
N ARG A 215 22.71 11.41 12.73
CA ARG A 215 21.64 10.67 13.38
C ARG A 215 22.10 9.22 13.54
N SER A 216 21.98 8.66 14.72
CA SER A 216 22.47 7.33 15.08
C SER A 216 21.37 6.27 15.10
N THR A 217 20.11 6.69 15.15
CA THR A 217 18.94 5.82 15.15
C THR A 217 17.77 6.46 14.39
N ASP A 218 16.80 5.66 14.01
CA ASP A 218 15.55 6.11 13.38
C ASP A 218 14.33 5.93 14.29
N LYS A 219 14.55 5.72 15.58
CA LYS A 219 13.51 5.37 16.56
C LYS A 219 12.36 6.38 16.62
N GLU A 220 12.65 7.69 16.52
CA GLU A 220 11.62 8.72 16.50
C GLU A 220 10.78 8.61 15.22
N ILE A 221 11.42 8.43 14.05
CA ILE A 221 10.75 8.35 12.76
C ILE A 221 9.92 7.07 12.70
N GLU A 222 10.48 5.93 13.12
CA GLU A 222 9.79 4.64 13.14
C GLU A 222 8.62 4.62 14.14
N MET A 223 8.75 5.32 15.28
CA MET A 223 7.67 5.50 16.23
C MET A 223 6.50 6.28 15.61
N CYS A 224 6.76 7.38 14.92
CA CYS A 224 5.73 8.12 14.19
C CYS A 224 5.13 7.27 13.05
N ALA A 225 5.98 6.52 12.34
CA ALA A 225 5.58 5.65 11.23
C ALA A 225 4.62 4.54 11.64
N ARG A 226 4.62 4.13 12.90
CA ARG A 226 3.63 3.17 13.42
C ARG A 226 2.19 3.55 13.06
N CYS A 227 1.85 4.84 13.08
CA CYS A 227 0.52 5.36 12.71
C CYS A 227 0.55 6.16 11.41
N HIS A 228 1.65 6.85 11.12
CA HIS A 228 1.80 7.73 9.95
C HIS A 228 2.39 7.04 8.71
N SER A 229 2.15 5.72 8.55
CA SER A 229 2.49 4.96 7.35
C SER A 229 1.33 4.09 6.86
N ARG A 230 1.20 3.92 5.55
CA ARG A 230 0.38 2.86 4.97
C ARG A 230 1.12 1.55 5.14
N ARG A 231 0.58 0.62 5.93
CA ARG A 231 1.29 -0.58 6.38
C ARG A 231 0.34 -1.73 6.72
N SER A 232 0.90 -2.92 6.79
CA SER A 232 0.22 -4.11 7.31
C SER A 232 0.91 -4.57 8.59
N PRO A 233 0.18 -4.93 9.67
CA PRO A 233 0.78 -5.56 10.86
C PRO A 233 1.33 -6.95 10.51
N ILE A 234 2.50 -7.29 11.06
CA ILE A 234 3.11 -8.62 10.99
C ILE A 234 3.39 -9.19 12.39
N SER A 235 2.87 -8.52 13.40
CA SER A 235 2.93 -8.91 14.81
C SER A 235 1.69 -8.38 15.54
N SER A 236 1.26 -9.07 16.60
CA SER A 236 0.26 -8.58 17.54
C SER A 236 0.89 -7.87 18.74
N ASP A 237 2.19 -8.02 18.95
CA ASP A 237 2.91 -7.58 20.16
C ASP A 237 3.98 -6.54 19.78
N TYR A 238 3.55 -5.32 19.55
CA TYR A 238 4.45 -4.21 19.24
C TYR A 238 5.40 -3.91 20.41
N VAL A 239 6.70 -3.88 20.12
CA VAL A 239 7.74 -3.55 21.09
C VAL A 239 8.35 -2.18 20.79
N HIS A 240 8.16 -1.22 21.71
CA HIS A 240 8.68 0.13 21.54
C HIS A 240 10.21 0.16 21.46
N GLY A 241 10.73 0.72 20.37
CA GLY A 241 12.18 0.90 20.14
C GLY A 241 12.89 -0.22 19.40
N GLU A 242 12.18 -1.28 19.02
CA GLU A 242 12.61 -2.24 18.00
C GLU A 242 12.34 -1.68 16.61
N SER A 243 12.83 -2.34 15.55
CA SER A 243 12.62 -1.88 14.18
C SER A 243 11.15 -1.92 13.80
N LEU A 244 10.68 -0.91 13.07
CA LEU A 244 9.32 -0.88 12.53
C LEU A 244 9.01 -2.15 11.72
N LEU A 245 9.99 -2.69 10.99
CA LEU A 245 9.85 -3.90 10.18
C LEU A 245 9.86 -5.21 11.00
N ASP A 246 9.95 -5.15 12.32
CA ASP A 246 9.68 -6.30 13.17
C ASP A 246 8.18 -6.46 13.47
N ASP A 247 7.40 -5.38 13.36
CA ASP A 247 5.99 -5.40 13.70
C ASP A 247 5.07 -5.01 12.53
N TYR A 248 5.61 -4.29 11.54
CA TYR A 248 4.84 -3.78 10.41
C TYR A 248 5.60 -3.89 9.09
N LEU A 249 4.86 -4.06 8.01
CA LEU A 249 5.36 -4.00 6.64
C LEU A 249 4.78 -2.76 5.95
N PRO A 250 5.53 -1.64 5.86
CA PRO A 250 5.12 -0.46 5.12
C PRO A 250 5.02 -0.72 3.62
N ARG A 251 4.09 -0.03 2.94
CA ARG A 251 3.99 -0.03 1.48
C ARG A 251 5.21 0.62 0.85
N LEU A 252 5.63 0.07 -0.27
CA LEU A 252 6.63 0.67 -1.16
C LEU A 252 5.98 1.75 -2.04
N LEU A 253 6.70 2.23 -3.05
CA LEU A 253 6.13 3.18 -4.04
C LEU A 253 5.27 2.44 -5.07
N ASP A 254 4.31 1.65 -4.59
CA ASP A 254 3.46 0.78 -5.40
C ASP A 254 2.56 1.61 -6.31
N GLU A 255 2.28 1.10 -7.52
CA GLU A 255 1.30 1.68 -8.44
C GLU A 255 -0.09 1.75 -7.79
N GLY A 256 -0.84 2.82 -8.02
CA GLY A 256 -2.10 3.12 -7.36
C GLY A 256 -1.97 3.72 -5.96
N MET A 257 -0.82 3.54 -5.29
CA MET A 257 -0.49 4.22 -4.03
C MET A 257 0.36 5.47 -4.28
N TYR A 258 1.29 5.37 -5.22
CA TYR A 258 2.18 6.46 -5.60
C TYR A 258 2.28 6.55 -7.14
N TYR A 259 2.36 7.77 -7.64
CA TYR A 259 2.79 7.99 -9.02
C TYR A 259 4.21 7.46 -9.25
N ALA A 260 4.58 7.23 -10.49
CA ALA A 260 5.90 6.71 -10.83
C ALA A 260 7.06 7.60 -10.34
N ASP A 261 6.84 8.89 -10.17
CA ASP A 261 7.80 9.82 -9.61
C ASP A 261 7.79 9.86 -8.06
N GLY A 262 6.95 9.06 -7.41
CA GLY A 262 6.83 8.91 -5.97
C GLY A 262 5.97 9.96 -5.29
N GLN A 263 5.24 10.82 -6.01
CA GLN A 263 4.19 11.65 -5.42
C GLN A 263 3.05 10.77 -4.93
N MET A 264 2.37 11.19 -3.87
CA MET A 264 1.21 10.47 -3.33
C MET A 264 0.09 10.41 -4.37
N ASP A 265 -0.46 9.21 -4.61
CA ASP A 265 -1.64 8.98 -5.45
C ASP A 265 -2.86 8.59 -4.61
N ASP A 266 -2.71 7.70 -3.67
CA ASP A 266 -3.75 7.33 -2.70
C ASP A 266 -3.34 7.72 -1.27
N GLU A 267 -4.17 7.38 -0.28
CA GLU A 267 -3.93 7.67 1.14
C GLU A 267 -2.79 6.81 1.70
N VAL A 268 -1.57 7.33 1.60
CA VAL A 268 -0.34 6.64 2.01
C VAL A 268 0.29 7.22 3.27
N TYR A 269 -0.27 8.28 3.81
CA TYR A 269 0.27 9.08 4.93
C TYR A 269 1.64 9.69 4.58
N VAL A 270 2.55 9.85 5.56
CA VAL A 270 3.76 10.66 5.36
C VAL A 270 5.06 9.87 5.31
N TYR A 271 5.10 8.66 5.89
CA TYR A 271 6.34 7.91 6.09
C TYR A 271 7.04 7.56 4.77
N GLY A 272 6.35 6.90 3.84
CA GLY A 272 6.94 6.51 2.56
C GLY A 272 7.36 7.73 1.70
N SER A 273 6.63 8.84 1.80
CA SER A 273 7.03 10.11 1.18
C SER A 273 8.30 10.66 1.82
N PHE A 274 8.37 10.68 3.16
CA PHE A 274 9.54 11.21 3.88
C PHE A 274 10.82 10.42 3.59
N LEU A 275 10.73 9.08 3.48
CA LEU A 275 11.86 8.21 3.10
C LEU A 275 12.45 8.52 1.72
N GLN A 276 11.73 9.22 0.86
CA GLN A 276 12.21 9.67 -0.45
C GLN A 276 13.00 10.99 -0.37
N SER A 277 12.94 11.70 0.76
CA SER A 277 13.47 13.05 0.87
C SER A 277 14.96 13.09 1.17
N LYS A 278 15.68 14.07 0.60
CA LYS A 278 17.06 14.36 1.00
C LYS A 278 17.18 14.74 2.47
N MET A 279 16.11 15.28 3.07
CA MET A 279 16.12 15.69 4.47
C MET A 279 16.19 14.48 5.40
N TYR A 280 15.49 13.39 5.09
CA TYR A 280 15.63 12.12 5.82
C TYR A 280 17.10 11.68 5.87
N TYR A 281 17.78 11.64 4.72
CA TYR A 281 19.19 11.23 4.61
C TYR A 281 20.16 12.24 5.21
N ALA A 282 19.77 13.52 5.30
CA ALA A 282 20.54 14.54 6.02
C ALA A 282 20.40 14.43 7.55
N GLY A 283 19.51 13.54 8.04
CA GLY A 283 19.29 13.27 9.45
C GLY A 283 18.19 14.11 10.11
N VAL A 284 17.29 14.72 9.32
CA VAL A 284 16.09 15.39 9.84
C VAL A 284 15.16 14.35 10.46
N THR A 285 14.52 14.71 11.58
CA THR A 285 13.48 13.93 12.26
C THR A 285 12.15 14.69 12.25
N CYS A 286 11.06 14.00 12.56
CA CYS A 286 9.72 14.62 12.60
C CYS A 286 9.69 15.81 13.57
N SER A 287 10.35 15.68 14.71
CA SER A 287 10.38 16.73 15.75
C SER A 287 11.29 17.93 15.41
N ASP A 288 12.04 17.90 14.32
CA ASP A 288 12.72 19.09 13.82
C ASP A 288 11.74 20.13 13.25
N CYS A 289 10.59 19.66 12.70
CA CYS A 289 9.56 20.52 12.13
C CYS A 289 8.31 20.64 13.02
N HIS A 290 7.91 19.55 13.70
CA HIS A 290 6.73 19.48 14.54
C HIS A 290 7.08 19.46 16.03
N GLU A 291 6.20 20.03 16.84
CA GLU A 291 6.18 19.80 18.30
C GLU A 291 5.25 18.59 18.56
N PRO A 292 5.78 17.39 18.92
CA PRO A 292 5.02 16.15 18.87
C PRO A 292 3.87 16.06 19.89
N HIS A 293 3.82 16.91 20.91
CA HIS A 293 2.75 16.92 21.92
C HIS A 293 1.61 17.85 21.53
N SER A 294 1.90 19.06 21.01
CA SER A 294 0.88 20.00 20.57
C SER A 294 0.51 19.87 19.10
N LEU A 295 1.30 19.12 18.32
CA LEU A 295 1.27 18.95 16.87
C LEU A 295 1.54 20.23 16.07
N ALA A 296 1.75 21.36 16.75
CA ALA A 296 2.07 22.63 16.10
C ALA A 296 3.41 22.56 15.35
N LEU A 297 3.51 23.29 14.25
CA LEU A 297 4.80 23.53 13.63
C LEU A 297 5.69 24.38 14.55
N ARG A 298 7.00 24.09 14.58
CA ARG A 298 7.96 24.83 15.41
C ARG A 298 8.11 26.30 15.03
N ALA A 299 7.73 26.65 13.82
CA ALA A 299 7.61 28.02 13.37
C ALA A 299 6.49 28.12 12.31
N PRO A 300 5.77 29.23 12.21
CA PRO A 300 4.67 29.38 11.26
C PRO A 300 5.18 29.56 9.81
N GLY A 301 4.42 29.07 8.85
CA GLY A 301 4.64 29.24 7.42
C GLY A 301 6.05 28.85 6.98
N ASN A 302 6.70 29.64 6.13
CA ASN A 302 8.07 29.41 5.67
C ASN A 302 9.09 29.36 6.81
N GLY A 303 8.78 29.91 8.00
CA GLY A 303 9.66 29.91 9.17
C GLY A 303 10.13 28.53 9.58
N VAL A 304 9.32 27.47 9.40
CA VAL A 304 9.72 26.11 9.71
C VAL A 304 10.84 25.61 8.79
N CYS A 305 10.82 25.98 7.52
CA CYS A 305 11.86 25.63 6.55
C CYS A 305 13.13 26.49 6.75
N LEU A 306 12.94 27.75 7.12
CA LEU A 306 14.04 28.72 7.30
C LEU A 306 14.89 28.45 8.55
N GLN A 307 14.53 27.53 9.42
CA GLN A 307 15.41 27.00 10.46
C GLN A 307 16.69 26.35 9.88
N CYS A 308 16.56 25.77 8.68
CA CYS A 308 17.62 25.01 8.00
C CYS A 308 17.99 25.56 6.63
N HIS A 309 17.12 26.34 5.99
CA HIS A 309 17.32 26.93 4.68
C HIS A 309 17.48 28.44 4.78
N GLN A 310 18.58 29.00 4.22
CA GLN A 310 18.88 30.41 4.33
C GLN A 310 17.85 31.29 3.61
N ALA A 311 17.20 32.21 4.32
CA ALA A 311 16.13 33.05 3.78
C ALA A 311 16.61 33.91 2.58
N ASP A 312 17.80 34.54 2.69
CA ASP A 312 18.37 35.36 1.63
C ASP A 312 18.62 34.61 0.31
N LYS A 313 18.55 33.29 0.33
CA LYS A 313 18.73 32.43 -0.84
C LYS A 313 17.42 31.81 -1.31
N TYR A 314 16.58 31.32 -0.39
CA TYR A 314 15.45 30.48 -0.73
C TYR A 314 14.09 31.16 -0.55
N ASP A 315 13.95 32.14 0.37
CA ASP A 315 12.71 32.89 0.54
C ASP A 315 12.77 34.23 -0.21
N GLN A 316 13.11 34.16 -1.49
CA GLN A 316 13.30 35.29 -2.38
C GLN A 316 12.58 35.08 -3.71
N SER A 317 12.10 36.19 -4.30
CA SER A 317 11.46 36.13 -5.63
C SER A 317 12.37 35.59 -6.73
N SER A 318 13.67 35.61 -6.55
CA SER A 318 14.66 34.98 -7.45
C SER A 318 14.69 33.45 -7.34
N HIS A 319 14.08 32.89 -6.30
CA HIS A 319 13.94 31.45 -6.13
C HIS A 319 12.53 30.98 -6.49
N HIS A 320 11.48 31.54 -5.89
CA HIS A 320 10.11 31.08 -6.10
C HIS A 320 9.36 31.81 -7.24
N PHE A 321 9.88 32.90 -7.77
CA PHE A 321 9.32 33.70 -8.89
C PHE A 321 7.91 34.22 -8.69
N HIS A 322 7.46 34.33 -7.44
CA HIS A 322 6.18 34.87 -7.02
C HIS A 322 6.35 36.09 -6.13
N LYS A 323 5.25 36.83 -5.92
CA LYS A 323 5.25 37.97 -5.00
C LYS A 323 5.46 37.47 -3.55
N ALA A 324 6.38 38.12 -2.84
CA ALA A 324 6.61 37.80 -1.44
C ALA A 324 5.30 37.86 -0.63
N GLY A 325 5.08 36.87 0.24
CA GLY A 325 3.88 36.72 1.07
C GLY A 325 2.61 36.25 0.35
N SER A 326 2.69 35.93 -0.96
CA SER A 326 1.60 35.23 -1.66
C SER A 326 1.68 33.72 -1.43
N GLN A 327 0.59 33.00 -1.70
CA GLN A 327 0.54 31.54 -1.63
C GLN A 327 1.66 30.89 -2.47
N GLY A 328 1.92 31.39 -3.69
CA GLY A 328 3.00 30.87 -4.54
C GLY A 328 4.42 31.11 -4.01
N ALA A 329 4.60 31.94 -2.95
CA ALA A 329 5.86 32.09 -2.24
C ALA A 329 6.00 31.15 -1.03
N SER A 330 4.98 30.33 -0.75
CA SER A 330 5.06 29.29 0.30
C SER A 330 5.97 28.14 -0.15
N CYS A 331 6.93 27.78 0.70
CA CYS A 331 7.84 26.67 0.43
C CYS A 331 7.06 25.35 0.29
N ALA A 332 6.07 25.13 1.13
CA ALA A 332 5.29 23.89 1.15
C ALA A 332 4.45 23.71 -0.12
N GLU A 333 3.86 24.77 -0.65
CA GLU A 333 3.03 24.71 -1.87
C GLU A 333 3.78 24.16 -3.09
N CYS A 334 5.10 24.39 -3.15
CA CYS A 334 5.94 23.92 -4.26
C CYS A 334 6.67 22.60 -3.95
N HIS A 335 7.19 22.45 -2.70
CA HIS A 335 8.04 21.35 -2.33
C HIS A 335 7.32 20.21 -1.60
N MET A 336 6.12 20.48 -1.11
CA MET A 336 5.24 19.56 -0.40
C MET A 336 3.79 19.74 -0.88
N PRO A 337 3.52 19.66 -2.20
CA PRO A 337 2.20 19.98 -2.73
C PRO A 337 1.12 19.16 -2.01
N PRO A 338 0.02 19.80 -1.57
CA PRO A 338 -1.04 19.10 -0.87
C PRO A 338 -1.87 18.26 -1.84
N ARG A 339 -2.38 17.13 -1.35
CA ARG A 339 -3.42 16.33 -1.96
C ARG A 339 -4.57 16.19 -0.97
N THR A 340 -5.80 16.39 -1.43
CA THR A 340 -6.98 16.29 -0.58
C THR A 340 -7.47 14.85 -0.54
N TYR A 341 -7.60 14.30 0.65
CA TYR A 341 -8.19 13.00 0.95
C TYR A 341 -9.51 13.17 1.68
N MET A 342 -10.32 12.13 1.72
CA MET A 342 -11.59 12.14 2.45
C MET A 342 -12.41 13.43 2.19
N VAL A 343 -12.38 13.94 0.94
CA VAL A 343 -13.10 15.13 0.44
C VAL A 343 -12.60 16.47 0.99
N VAL A 344 -12.21 16.54 2.27
CA VAL A 344 -11.97 17.81 2.99
C VAL A 344 -10.60 17.90 3.68
N ASP A 345 -9.75 16.86 3.61
CA ASP A 345 -8.49 16.76 4.33
C ASP A 345 -7.26 16.96 3.42
N PRO A 346 -6.74 18.19 3.26
CA PRO A 346 -5.54 18.44 2.46
C PRO A 346 -4.28 18.02 3.23
N ARG A 347 -3.57 17.02 2.74
CA ARG A 347 -2.31 16.52 3.32
C ARG A 347 -1.12 16.86 2.44
N HIS A 348 -0.07 17.42 3.04
CA HIS A 348 1.16 17.75 2.35
C HIS A 348 2.04 16.52 2.06
N ASP A 349 2.58 16.43 0.84
CA ASP A 349 3.55 15.41 0.46
C ASP A 349 4.91 15.66 1.13
N HIS A 350 5.32 14.76 2.03
CA HIS A 350 6.57 14.86 2.79
C HIS A 350 7.83 14.41 2.02
N SER A 351 7.73 14.16 0.72
CA SER A 351 8.90 13.86 -0.12
C SER A 351 9.81 15.07 -0.36
N MET A 352 9.34 16.27 -0.02
CA MET A 352 10.09 17.54 -0.08
C MET A 352 10.86 17.66 -1.40
N ARG A 353 10.13 17.44 -2.49
CA ARG A 353 10.71 17.31 -3.84
C ARG A 353 11.00 18.63 -4.50
N ILE A 354 11.88 18.58 -5.47
CA ILE A 354 12.03 19.65 -6.44
C ILE A 354 10.93 19.49 -7.48
N PRO A 355 10.09 20.54 -7.76
CA PRO A 355 9.04 20.44 -8.77
C PRO A 355 9.57 20.03 -10.15
N ARG A 356 8.95 19.00 -10.74
CA ARG A 356 9.37 18.39 -12.02
C ARG A 356 8.20 18.33 -13.02
N PRO A 357 7.67 19.48 -13.46
CA PRO A 357 6.57 19.51 -14.45
C PRO A 357 6.96 18.93 -15.81
N ASP A 358 8.26 18.78 -16.10
CA ASP A 358 8.74 18.02 -17.26
C ASP A 358 8.41 16.53 -17.20
N LEU A 359 8.29 15.96 -15.99
CA LEU A 359 7.80 14.58 -15.79
C LEU A 359 6.27 14.52 -15.98
N SER A 360 5.54 15.57 -15.60
CA SER A 360 4.10 15.66 -15.90
C SER A 360 3.82 15.59 -17.40
N VAL A 361 4.62 16.31 -18.21
CA VAL A 361 4.53 16.25 -19.69
C VAL A 361 4.83 14.84 -20.23
N LYS A 362 5.82 14.16 -19.64
CA LYS A 362 6.29 12.87 -20.16
C LYS A 362 5.50 11.68 -19.65
N LEU A 363 5.07 11.71 -18.40
CA LEU A 363 4.56 10.56 -17.65
C LEU A 363 3.15 10.77 -17.09
N GLY A 364 2.57 11.97 -17.25
CA GLY A 364 1.25 12.30 -16.72
C GLY A 364 1.21 12.49 -15.19
N THR A 365 2.36 12.58 -14.51
CA THR A 365 2.39 12.80 -13.05
C THR A 365 1.90 14.21 -12.69
N PRO A 366 1.31 14.45 -11.51
CA PRO A 366 0.90 15.79 -11.10
C PRO A 366 2.11 16.70 -10.88
N ASN A 367 1.85 18.04 -10.86
CA ASN A 367 2.87 19.01 -10.49
C ASN A 367 2.27 20.17 -9.66
N ALA A 368 3.08 20.75 -8.80
CA ALA A 368 2.68 21.81 -7.90
C ALA A 368 2.19 23.08 -8.60
N CYS A 369 2.65 23.38 -9.82
CA CYS A 369 2.25 24.61 -10.53
C CYS A 369 0.76 24.60 -10.89
N ASN A 370 0.27 23.45 -11.38
CA ASN A 370 -1.12 23.33 -11.83
C ASN A 370 -2.14 23.24 -10.70
N ASN A 371 -1.70 23.06 -9.44
CA ASN A 371 -2.60 23.17 -8.29
C ASN A 371 -3.19 24.59 -8.17
N CYS A 372 -2.42 25.63 -8.53
CA CYS A 372 -2.85 27.02 -8.52
C CYS A 372 -3.16 27.56 -9.94
N HIS A 373 -2.34 27.22 -10.93
CA HIS A 373 -2.48 27.64 -12.32
C HIS A 373 -3.32 26.63 -13.12
N GLN A 374 -4.59 26.46 -12.73
CA GLN A 374 -5.51 25.47 -13.31
C GLN A 374 -5.92 25.77 -14.75
N ASP A 375 -5.72 27.03 -15.21
CA ASP A 375 -5.95 27.49 -16.59
C ASP A 375 -4.78 27.19 -17.52
N LYS A 376 -3.69 26.60 -17.01
CA LYS A 376 -2.47 26.25 -17.74
C LYS A 376 -2.27 24.74 -17.79
N ASP A 377 -1.53 24.28 -18.78
CA ASP A 377 -1.11 22.88 -18.94
C ASP A 377 0.28 22.61 -18.35
N SER A 378 0.66 21.33 -18.38
CA SER A 378 1.97 20.89 -17.88
C SER A 378 3.13 21.40 -18.74
N GLU A 379 2.94 21.59 -20.05
CA GLU A 379 3.92 22.17 -20.97
C GLU A 379 4.26 23.62 -20.58
N TRP A 380 3.24 24.43 -20.23
CA TRP A 380 3.47 25.76 -19.70
C TRP A 380 4.32 25.72 -18.43
N ALA A 381 3.95 24.86 -17.46
CA ALA A 381 4.68 24.73 -16.20
C ALA A 381 6.14 24.31 -16.43
N ALA A 382 6.38 23.34 -17.30
CA ALA A 382 7.72 22.89 -17.68
C ALA A 382 8.52 24.01 -18.35
N GLY A 383 7.88 24.80 -19.22
CA GLY A 383 8.48 25.97 -19.86
C GLY A 383 8.89 27.05 -18.87
N GLN A 384 8.07 27.31 -17.83
CA GLN A 384 8.43 28.27 -16.76
C GLN A 384 9.65 27.80 -15.96
N VAL A 385 9.63 26.54 -15.48
CA VAL A 385 10.76 25.95 -14.72
C VAL A 385 12.05 25.97 -15.57
N LYS A 386 11.96 25.63 -16.86
CA LYS A 386 13.10 25.70 -17.77
C LYS A 386 13.61 27.14 -17.94
N THR A 387 12.70 28.13 -18.00
CA THR A 387 13.08 29.55 -18.10
C THR A 387 13.78 30.05 -16.85
N TRP A 388 13.36 29.59 -15.68
CA TRP A 388 13.89 30.03 -14.38
C TRP A 388 15.22 29.35 -14.02
N TYR A 389 15.34 28.04 -14.31
CA TYR A 389 16.43 27.20 -13.80
C TYR A 389 17.28 26.55 -14.91
N GLY A 390 16.92 26.75 -16.17
CA GLY A 390 17.58 26.07 -17.29
C GLY A 390 17.07 24.65 -17.51
N ASP A 391 17.88 23.84 -18.19
CA ASP A 391 17.51 22.43 -18.40
C ASP A 391 17.50 21.66 -17.08
N THR A 392 16.43 20.88 -16.89
CA THR A 392 16.22 20.14 -15.66
C THR A 392 17.32 19.11 -15.43
N THR A 393 17.96 19.16 -14.29
CA THR A 393 18.95 18.17 -13.92
C THR A 393 18.28 16.94 -13.31
N THR A 394 18.86 15.77 -13.55
CA THR A 394 18.52 14.56 -12.79
C THR A 394 18.85 14.80 -11.31
N GLY A 395 17.86 14.60 -10.43
CA GLY A 395 18.02 14.82 -9.00
C GLY A 395 18.11 13.50 -8.23
N PHE A 396 18.13 13.61 -6.91
CA PHE A 396 18.09 12.49 -5.97
C PHE A 396 16.87 11.57 -6.17
N GLN A 397 15.74 12.13 -6.61
CA GLN A 397 14.48 11.42 -6.88
C GLN A 397 14.32 11.10 -8.38
N ALA A 398 15.37 10.61 -9.05
CA ALA A 398 15.42 10.39 -10.50
C ALA A 398 15.02 8.97 -10.93
N TYR A 399 14.03 8.36 -10.27
CA TYR A 399 13.55 7.00 -10.54
C TYR A 399 12.25 6.96 -11.38
N ALA A 400 11.60 8.08 -11.61
CA ALA A 400 10.29 8.17 -12.24
C ALA A 400 10.18 7.43 -13.59
N GLN A 401 11.10 7.71 -14.50
CA GLN A 401 11.09 7.10 -15.84
C GLN A 401 11.34 5.60 -15.79
N THR A 402 12.17 5.13 -14.85
CA THR A 402 12.47 3.71 -14.67
C THR A 402 11.26 2.95 -14.17
N LEU A 403 10.59 3.45 -13.11
CA LEU A 403 9.38 2.81 -12.59
C LEU A 403 8.22 2.88 -13.59
N HIS A 404 8.03 4.04 -14.26
CA HIS A 404 7.02 4.16 -15.30
C HIS A 404 7.23 3.16 -16.43
N GLY A 405 8.46 3.08 -16.97
CA GLY A 405 8.78 2.15 -18.05
C GLY A 405 8.58 0.68 -17.66
N ALA A 406 8.89 0.32 -16.40
CA ALA A 406 8.65 -1.03 -15.89
C ALA A 406 7.15 -1.37 -15.81
N ARG A 407 6.34 -0.46 -15.29
CA ARG A 407 4.88 -0.60 -15.16
C ARG A 407 4.16 -0.68 -16.51
N HIS A 408 4.75 -0.07 -17.54
CA HIS A 408 4.22 -0.09 -18.91
C HIS A 408 4.94 -1.10 -19.82
N GLU A 409 5.70 -2.04 -19.23
CA GLU A 409 6.41 -3.10 -19.96
C GLU A 409 7.32 -2.59 -21.10
N GLU A 410 7.91 -1.39 -20.94
CA GLU A 410 8.80 -0.83 -21.95
C GLU A 410 10.04 -1.69 -22.17
N ALA A 411 10.50 -1.76 -23.42
CA ALA A 411 11.68 -2.53 -23.78
C ALA A 411 12.93 -2.02 -23.01
N GLY A 412 13.66 -2.94 -22.37
CA GLY A 412 14.86 -2.62 -21.60
C GLY A 412 14.62 -2.27 -20.12
N SER A 413 13.37 -2.31 -19.61
CA SER A 413 13.02 -2.02 -18.22
C SER A 413 13.84 -2.81 -17.21
N GLY A 414 14.17 -4.07 -17.48
CA GLY A 414 15.05 -4.86 -16.60
C GLY A 414 16.43 -4.23 -16.40
N ASN A 415 17.02 -3.65 -17.45
CA ASN A 415 18.32 -2.99 -17.35
C ASN A 415 18.25 -1.66 -16.58
N THR A 416 17.18 -0.87 -16.80
CA THR A 416 17.00 0.40 -16.09
C THR A 416 16.67 0.19 -14.62
N LEU A 417 15.85 -0.81 -14.27
CA LEU A 417 15.60 -1.23 -12.88
C LEU A 417 16.90 -1.72 -12.20
N ALA A 418 17.67 -2.57 -12.87
CA ALA A 418 18.97 -3.04 -12.36
C ALA A 418 19.95 -1.89 -12.14
N ALA A 419 19.97 -0.89 -13.03
CA ALA A 419 20.81 0.30 -12.84
C ALA A 419 20.33 1.14 -11.64
N LEU A 420 19.03 1.29 -11.43
CA LEU A 420 18.45 1.96 -10.27
C LEU A 420 18.83 1.26 -8.96
N ILE A 421 18.74 -0.06 -8.91
CA ILE A 421 19.12 -0.89 -7.76
C ILE A 421 20.60 -0.71 -7.41
N ARG A 422 21.48 -0.71 -8.40
CA ARG A 422 22.93 -0.54 -8.19
C ARG A 422 23.33 0.86 -7.73
N ASN A 423 22.46 1.85 -7.92
CA ASN A 423 22.75 3.22 -7.51
C ASN A 423 22.39 3.44 -6.03
N THR A 424 23.37 3.35 -5.16
CA THR A 424 23.21 3.55 -3.70
C THR A 424 22.85 4.98 -3.29
N ASP A 425 23.01 5.97 -4.19
CA ASP A 425 22.53 7.34 -3.96
C ASP A 425 21.01 7.47 -4.14
N THR A 426 20.35 6.44 -4.71
CA THR A 426 18.89 6.38 -4.81
C THR A 426 18.28 6.06 -3.44
N PRO A 427 17.15 6.70 -3.04
CA PRO A 427 16.45 6.37 -1.80
C PRO A 427 16.19 4.87 -1.66
N ALA A 428 16.41 4.33 -0.46
CA ALA A 428 16.22 2.90 -0.20
C ALA A 428 14.82 2.40 -0.58
N ILE A 429 13.77 3.17 -0.27
CA ILE A 429 12.40 2.84 -0.66
C ILE A 429 12.23 2.71 -2.18
N ALA A 430 12.90 3.55 -2.98
CA ALA A 430 12.84 3.44 -4.45
C ALA A 430 13.66 2.25 -4.98
N ARG A 431 14.78 1.88 -4.32
CA ARG A 431 15.50 0.64 -4.64
C ARG A 431 14.69 -0.60 -4.28
N ALA A 432 14.02 -0.59 -3.12
CA ALA A 432 13.11 -1.66 -2.72
C ALA A 432 11.94 -1.81 -3.71
N THR A 433 11.36 -0.69 -4.18
CA THR A 433 10.33 -0.70 -5.24
C THR A 433 10.86 -1.29 -6.53
N ALA A 434 12.08 -0.89 -6.94
CA ALA A 434 12.71 -1.46 -8.14
C ALA A 434 12.95 -2.98 -8.01
N PHE A 435 13.26 -3.49 -6.81
CA PHE A 435 13.28 -4.92 -6.55
C PHE A 435 11.89 -5.55 -6.67
N ALA A 436 10.85 -4.94 -6.14
CA ALA A 436 9.49 -5.47 -6.27
C ALA A 436 9.04 -5.58 -7.74
N GLU A 437 9.51 -4.69 -8.60
CA GLU A 437 9.13 -4.64 -10.02
C GLU A 437 10.07 -5.44 -10.96
N ILE A 438 11.32 -5.76 -10.57
CA ILE A 438 12.29 -6.39 -11.48
C ILE A 438 12.00 -7.86 -11.78
N GLY A 439 11.22 -8.56 -10.95
CA GLY A 439 11.00 -10.00 -11.06
C GLY A 439 10.69 -10.49 -12.48
N PRO A 440 9.64 -9.98 -13.16
CA PRO A 440 9.29 -10.35 -14.53
C PRO A 440 10.37 -9.99 -15.57
N HIS A 441 11.27 -9.06 -15.25
CA HIS A 441 12.32 -8.54 -16.12
C HIS A 441 13.71 -9.14 -15.84
N LEU A 442 13.79 -10.15 -14.95
CA LEU A 442 15.06 -10.81 -14.66
C LEU A 442 15.62 -11.52 -15.88
N SER A 443 16.92 -11.36 -16.09
CA SER A 443 17.70 -11.97 -17.15
C SER A 443 19.11 -12.32 -16.69
N ALA A 444 19.88 -13.00 -17.53
CA ALA A 444 21.29 -13.27 -17.24
C ALA A 444 22.12 -11.97 -17.03
N ALA A 445 21.69 -10.85 -17.63
CA ALA A 445 22.37 -9.55 -17.52
C ALA A 445 21.98 -8.77 -16.25
N THR A 446 20.88 -9.14 -15.58
CA THR A 446 20.33 -8.41 -14.43
C THR A 446 20.33 -9.19 -13.12
N ILE A 447 20.50 -10.50 -13.16
CA ILE A 447 20.43 -11.39 -12.00
C ILE A 447 21.49 -11.08 -10.91
N ASP A 448 22.57 -10.41 -11.27
CA ASP A 448 23.65 -10.01 -10.36
C ASP A 448 23.22 -8.94 -9.33
N VAL A 449 22.04 -8.31 -9.50
CA VAL A 449 21.51 -7.37 -8.51
C VAL A 449 20.98 -8.10 -7.26
N LEU A 450 20.63 -9.38 -7.34
CA LEU A 450 20.06 -10.12 -6.22
C LEU A 450 21.00 -10.18 -5.00
N PRO A 451 22.28 -10.58 -5.12
CA PRO A 451 23.20 -10.54 -3.99
C PRO A 451 23.39 -9.13 -3.41
N LEU A 452 23.31 -8.07 -4.23
CA LEU A 452 23.41 -6.69 -3.74
C LEU A 452 22.24 -6.35 -2.83
N GLY A 453 21.01 -6.64 -3.26
CA GLY A 453 19.81 -6.37 -2.46
C GLY A 453 19.76 -7.21 -1.17
N LEU A 454 20.15 -8.48 -1.22
CA LEU A 454 20.19 -9.35 -0.05
C LEU A 454 21.24 -8.92 1.01
N SER A 455 22.19 -8.10 0.65
CA SER A 455 23.23 -7.55 1.55
C SER A 455 23.08 -6.04 1.77
N ASP A 456 21.97 -5.41 1.36
CA ASP A 456 21.73 -3.99 1.56
C ASP A 456 21.59 -3.66 3.05
N ASP A 457 22.07 -2.48 3.46
CA ASP A 457 21.94 -2.00 4.84
C ASP A 457 20.47 -1.80 5.24
N ASP A 458 19.59 -1.43 4.28
CA ASP A 458 18.17 -1.19 4.50
C ASP A 458 17.39 -2.52 4.50
N PRO A 459 16.67 -2.86 5.58
CA PRO A 459 15.93 -4.12 5.67
C PRO A 459 14.73 -4.19 4.71
N GLY A 460 14.15 -3.07 4.30
CA GLY A 460 13.09 -3.03 3.28
C GLY A 460 13.62 -3.44 1.91
N VAL A 461 14.84 -3.03 1.57
CA VAL A 461 15.53 -3.48 0.35
C VAL A 461 15.83 -4.98 0.42
N ARG A 462 16.31 -5.49 1.57
CA ARG A 462 16.57 -6.92 1.73
C ARG A 462 15.29 -7.75 1.60
N ALA A 463 14.19 -7.33 2.22
CA ALA A 463 12.89 -8.02 2.12
C ALA A 463 12.38 -8.05 0.67
N ALA A 464 12.46 -6.92 -0.05
CA ALA A 464 12.07 -6.86 -1.45
C ALA A 464 12.97 -7.73 -2.35
N ALA A 465 14.28 -7.78 -2.08
CA ALA A 465 15.21 -8.65 -2.80
C ALA A 465 14.93 -10.14 -2.56
N VAL A 466 14.52 -10.52 -1.34
CA VAL A 466 14.06 -11.89 -1.04
C VAL A 466 12.83 -12.24 -1.85
N ALA A 467 11.83 -11.36 -1.95
CA ALA A 467 10.60 -11.60 -2.71
C ALA A 467 10.87 -11.94 -4.18
N VAL A 468 11.86 -11.31 -4.80
CA VAL A 468 12.26 -11.56 -6.20
C VAL A 468 12.79 -12.98 -6.42
N LEU A 469 13.23 -13.66 -5.37
CA LEU A 469 13.73 -15.04 -5.49
C LEU A 469 12.67 -16.05 -5.95
N ASP A 470 11.38 -15.68 -5.94
CA ASP A 470 10.33 -16.50 -6.56
C ASP A 470 10.50 -16.63 -8.10
N TYR A 471 11.18 -15.69 -8.71
CA TYR A 471 11.40 -15.66 -10.17
C TYR A 471 12.66 -16.42 -10.61
N VAL A 472 13.44 -16.97 -9.69
CA VAL A 472 14.65 -17.72 -10.05
C VAL A 472 14.47 -19.23 -9.82
N PRO A 473 15.26 -20.09 -10.51
CA PRO A 473 15.25 -21.53 -10.30
C PRO A 473 15.46 -21.91 -8.83
N LEU A 474 14.82 -22.99 -8.40
CA LEU A 474 14.81 -23.45 -6.99
C LEU A 474 16.21 -23.56 -6.37
N GLU A 475 17.19 -24.09 -7.10
CA GLU A 475 18.57 -24.24 -6.63
C GLU A 475 19.23 -22.89 -6.30
N ILE A 476 19.00 -21.88 -7.15
CA ILE A 476 19.50 -20.50 -6.94
C ILE A 476 18.76 -19.87 -5.76
N ARG A 477 17.43 -20.02 -5.72
CA ARG A 477 16.54 -19.54 -4.66
C ARG A 477 17.00 -20.03 -3.31
N VAL A 478 17.14 -21.34 -3.14
CA VAL A 478 17.58 -21.98 -1.90
C VAL A 478 18.93 -21.41 -1.46
N ARG A 479 19.92 -21.39 -2.37
CA ARG A 479 21.27 -20.90 -2.06
C ARG A 479 21.29 -19.45 -1.57
N LEU A 480 20.49 -18.57 -2.18
CA LEU A 480 20.46 -17.14 -1.87
C LEU A 480 19.57 -16.82 -0.66
N ALA A 481 18.43 -17.51 -0.51
CA ALA A 481 17.47 -17.22 0.54
C ALA A 481 17.87 -17.79 1.91
N PHE A 482 18.52 -18.97 1.99
CA PHE A 482 18.81 -19.60 3.27
C PHE A 482 19.54 -18.72 4.29
N PRO A 483 20.57 -17.93 3.92
CA PRO A 483 21.21 -17.00 4.85
C PRO A 483 20.27 -15.97 5.45
N MET A 484 19.19 -15.61 4.75
CA MET A 484 18.22 -14.58 5.17
C MET A 484 17.24 -15.09 6.24
N LEU A 485 17.18 -16.39 6.51
CA LEU A 485 16.41 -16.96 7.64
C LEU A 485 16.93 -16.51 9.02
N ASP A 486 18.16 -16.04 9.10
CA ASP A 486 18.80 -15.52 10.31
C ASP A 486 18.96 -13.98 10.28
N ASP A 487 18.24 -13.29 9.38
CA ASP A 487 18.25 -11.84 9.33
C ASP A 487 17.74 -11.25 10.66
N PRO A 488 18.36 -10.18 11.17
CA PRO A 488 17.92 -9.58 12.43
C PRO A 488 16.48 -9.06 12.38
N VAL A 489 15.97 -8.70 11.20
CA VAL A 489 14.65 -8.09 11.03
C VAL A 489 13.60 -9.13 10.63
N ARG A 490 12.47 -9.15 11.35
CA ARG A 490 11.38 -10.15 11.15
C ARG A 490 10.78 -10.11 9.76
N ALA A 491 10.53 -8.92 9.18
CA ALA A 491 9.99 -8.81 7.82
C ALA A 491 10.82 -9.58 6.78
N VAL A 492 12.14 -9.55 6.90
CA VAL A 492 13.04 -10.30 6.01
C VAL A 492 12.92 -11.80 6.24
N ARG A 493 12.87 -12.24 7.51
CA ARG A 493 12.75 -13.68 7.84
C ARG A 493 11.43 -14.28 7.40
N ILE A 494 10.31 -13.60 7.61
CA ILE A 494 8.97 -14.11 7.20
C ILE A 494 8.83 -14.17 5.68
N GLU A 495 9.38 -13.17 4.96
CA GLU A 495 9.40 -13.22 3.51
C GLU A 495 10.29 -14.36 2.99
N THR A 496 11.43 -14.59 3.64
CA THR A 496 12.30 -15.73 3.34
C THR A 496 11.59 -17.07 3.57
N ALA A 497 10.81 -17.19 4.64
CA ALA A 497 10.02 -18.39 4.92
C ALA A 497 8.98 -18.63 3.82
N ARG A 498 8.28 -17.57 3.35
CA ARG A 498 7.32 -17.65 2.25
C ARG A 498 7.97 -18.17 0.97
N VAL A 499 9.10 -17.58 0.58
CA VAL A 499 9.84 -17.92 -0.65
C VAL A 499 10.38 -19.36 -0.61
N LEU A 500 10.74 -19.87 0.57
CA LEU A 500 11.28 -21.23 0.77
C LEU A 500 10.20 -22.27 1.11
N ALA A 501 8.92 -21.89 1.21
CA ALA A 501 7.83 -22.77 1.66
C ALA A 501 7.69 -24.07 0.83
N SER A 502 7.98 -24.00 -0.47
CA SER A 502 7.87 -25.13 -1.41
C SER A 502 9.10 -26.04 -1.44
N VAL A 503 10.16 -25.74 -0.67
CA VAL A 503 11.39 -26.55 -0.67
C VAL A 503 11.12 -27.88 0.04
N PRO A 504 11.37 -29.05 -0.63
CA PRO A 504 11.13 -30.36 -0.03
C PRO A 504 12.00 -30.55 1.22
N ALA A 505 11.38 -30.96 2.32
CA ALA A 505 12.09 -31.18 3.59
C ALA A 505 13.27 -32.20 3.48
N GLY A 506 13.21 -33.10 2.49
CA GLY A 506 14.28 -34.08 2.22
C GLY A 506 15.56 -33.49 1.63
N GLU A 507 15.48 -32.31 1.05
CA GLU A 507 16.63 -31.58 0.46
C GLU A 507 17.38 -30.73 1.48
N LEU A 508 16.85 -30.61 2.71
CA LEU A 508 17.39 -29.77 3.76
C LEU A 508 18.11 -30.59 4.84
N SER A 509 19.22 -30.06 5.34
CA SER A 509 19.85 -30.57 6.56
C SER A 509 18.95 -30.40 7.77
N LYS A 510 19.24 -31.08 8.89
CA LYS A 510 18.45 -30.92 10.13
C LYS A 510 18.43 -29.49 10.63
N ASP A 511 19.55 -28.79 10.58
CA ASP A 511 19.68 -27.41 11.07
C ASP A 511 18.94 -26.43 10.15
N GLN A 512 19.03 -26.63 8.82
CA GLN A 512 18.28 -25.86 7.86
C GLN A 512 16.77 -25.98 8.05
N ARG A 513 16.26 -27.20 8.26
CA ARG A 513 14.85 -27.44 8.55
C ARG A 513 14.39 -26.71 9.83
N ALA A 514 15.21 -26.74 10.88
CA ALA A 514 14.87 -26.07 12.14
C ALA A 514 14.78 -24.54 11.97
N LEU A 515 15.71 -23.94 11.23
CA LEU A 515 15.67 -22.50 10.91
C LEU A 515 14.44 -22.13 10.07
N LEU A 516 14.18 -22.89 9.02
CA LEU A 516 13.03 -22.65 8.14
C LEU A 516 11.71 -22.80 8.92
N GLU A 517 11.56 -23.83 9.75
CA GLU A 517 10.36 -24.04 10.55
C GLU A 517 10.12 -22.90 11.55
N LYS A 518 11.20 -22.38 12.17
CA LYS A 518 11.10 -21.21 13.04
C LYS A 518 10.56 -19.98 12.29
N ALA A 519 11.12 -19.67 11.11
CA ALA A 519 10.68 -18.54 10.31
C ALA A 519 9.26 -18.74 9.74
N MET A 520 8.87 -19.98 9.40
CA MET A 520 7.49 -20.31 9.03
C MET A 520 6.51 -20.09 10.17
N GLN A 521 6.90 -20.40 11.41
CA GLN A 521 6.06 -20.11 12.57
C GLN A 521 5.91 -18.60 12.78
N GLU A 522 6.98 -17.81 12.55
CA GLU A 522 6.88 -16.33 12.54
C GLU A 522 5.91 -15.85 11.45
N TYR A 523 5.97 -16.43 10.23
CA TYR A 523 5.04 -16.11 9.15
C TYR A 523 3.59 -16.44 9.52
N VAL A 524 3.32 -17.64 10.04
CA VAL A 524 1.98 -18.06 10.49
C VAL A 524 1.46 -17.10 11.56
N THR A 525 2.29 -16.75 12.55
CA THR A 525 1.93 -15.78 13.59
C THR A 525 1.58 -14.40 13.02
N ALA A 526 2.35 -13.93 12.02
CA ALA A 526 2.06 -12.70 11.31
C ALA A 526 0.69 -12.71 10.61
N GLN A 527 0.34 -13.82 9.94
CA GLN A 527 -0.99 -13.94 9.32
C GLN A 527 -2.10 -14.06 10.37
N GLN A 528 -1.85 -14.75 11.48
CA GLN A 528 -2.81 -14.88 12.59
C GLN A 528 -3.09 -13.55 13.29
N ALA A 529 -2.15 -12.60 13.31
CA ALA A 529 -2.37 -11.25 13.80
C ALA A 529 -3.44 -10.48 12.99
N MET A 530 -3.78 -10.97 11.79
CA MET A 530 -4.78 -10.42 10.88
C MET A 530 -5.81 -11.49 10.48
N ALA A 531 -6.10 -12.43 11.36
CA ALA A 531 -6.95 -13.59 11.05
C ALA A 531 -8.39 -13.23 10.62
N GLU A 532 -8.85 -12.03 10.95
CA GLU A 532 -10.12 -11.44 10.53
C GLU A 532 -10.16 -11.00 9.06
N ARG A 533 -9.02 -11.02 8.37
CA ARG A 533 -8.91 -10.57 6.98
C ARG A 533 -8.81 -11.73 6.02
N PRO A 534 -9.57 -11.70 4.90
CA PRO A 534 -9.53 -12.76 3.90
C PRO A 534 -8.15 -12.91 3.25
N GLU A 535 -7.37 -11.83 3.11
CA GLU A 535 -6.01 -11.87 2.57
C GLU A 535 -5.08 -12.71 3.44
N ALA A 536 -5.15 -12.55 4.76
CA ALA A 536 -4.31 -13.32 5.70
C ALA A 536 -4.64 -14.82 5.64
N GLN A 537 -5.91 -15.17 5.54
CA GLN A 537 -6.35 -16.55 5.36
C GLN A 537 -5.89 -17.14 4.02
N THR A 538 -5.94 -16.33 2.94
CA THR A 538 -5.42 -16.73 1.63
C THR A 538 -3.92 -16.95 1.66
N ASN A 539 -3.17 -16.09 2.35
CA ASN A 539 -1.73 -16.24 2.53
C ASN A 539 -1.38 -17.52 3.32
N LEU A 540 -2.14 -17.86 4.36
CA LEU A 540 -2.00 -19.15 5.06
C LEU A 540 -2.33 -20.33 4.13
N GLY A 541 -3.39 -20.22 3.34
CA GLY A 541 -3.74 -21.22 2.33
C GLY A 541 -2.62 -21.44 1.32
N ASN A 542 -1.99 -20.39 0.82
CA ASN A 542 -0.85 -20.45 -0.09
C ASN A 542 0.36 -21.15 0.56
N LEU A 543 0.67 -20.79 1.82
CA LEU A 543 1.74 -21.44 2.58
C LEU A 543 1.49 -22.95 2.72
N TYR A 544 0.30 -23.34 3.18
CA TYR A 544 -0.05 -24.75 3.37
C TYR A 544 -0.08 -25.53 2.05
N ALA A 545 -0.58 -24.93 0.98
CA ALA A 545 -0.56 -25.51 -0.36
C ALA A 545 0.88 -25.76 -0.84
N ALA A 546 1.78 -24.79 -0.67
CA ALA A 546 3.18 -24.93 -1.03
C ALA A 546 3.89 -26.04 -0.25
N ARG A 547 3.47 -26.29 1.00
CA ARG A 547 3.98 -27.37 1.86
C ARG A 547 3.33 -28.74 1.60
N GLY A 548 2.32 -28.82 0.73
CA GLY A 548 1.54 -30.04 0.49
C GLY A 548 0.53 -30.36 1.60
N GLU A 549 0.24 -29.44 2.49
CA GLU A 549 -0.72 -29.53 3.58
C GLU A 549 -2.14 -29.18 3.09
N PHE A 550 -2.65 -29.96 2.15
CA PHE A 550 -3.83 -29.61 1.35
C PHE A 550 -5.11 -29.39 2.18
N ASP A 551 -5.33 -30.15 3.25
CA ASP A 551 -6.51 -29.98 4.10
C ASP A 551 -6.48 -28.62 4.84
N ASN A 552 -5.32 -28.21 5.34
CA ASN A 552 -5.12 -26.90 5.97
C ASN A 552 -5.31 -25.78 4.94
N ALA A 553 -4.79 -25.95 3.71
CA ALA A 553 -4.96 -25.00 2.64
C ALA A 553 -6.44 -24.79 2.25
N VAL A 554 -7.20 -25.89 2.07
CA VAL A 554 -8.64 -25.85 1.82
C VAL A 554 -9.38 -25.09 2.93
N THR A 555 -9.07 -25.41 4.19
CA THR A 555 -9.70 -24.74 5.35
C THR A 555 -9.43 -23.24 5.34
N SER A 556 -8.18 -22.83 5.08
CA SER A 556 -7.80 -21.41 5.06
C SER A 556 -8.49 -20.65 3.92
N TYR A 557 -8.48 -21.18 2.69
CA TYR A 557 -9.20 -20.55 1.57
C TYR A 557 -10.71 -20.48 1.80
N GLN A 558 -11.30 -21.53 2.38
CA GLN A 558 -12.72 -21.53 2.73
C GLN A 558 -13.03 -20.44 3.76
N THR A 559 -12.15 -20.28 4.76
CA THR A 559 -12.27 -19.23 5.76
C THR A 559 -12.18 -17.84 5.11
N ALA A 560 -11.28 -17.64 4.13
CA ALA A 560 -11.22 -16.39 3.39
C ALA A 560 -12.54 -16.05 2.67
N ILE A 561 -13.13 -17.02 1.98
CA ILE A 561 -14.43 -16.89 1.31
C ILE A 561 -15.56 -16.62 2.32
N ASP A 562 -15.49 -17.26 3.48
CA ASP A 562 -16.50 -17.10 4.52
C ASP A 562 -16.39 -15.77 5.27
N LEU A 563 -15.21 -15.14 5.30
CA LEU A 563 -14.99 -13.79 5.85
C LEU A 563 -15.52 -12.71 4.91
N ASP A 564 -15.31 -12.92 3.62
CA ASP A 564 -15.79 -12.03 2.57
C ASP A 564 -16.19 -12.85 1.34
N ALA A 565 -17.51 -12.95 1.11
CA ALA A 565 -18.06 -13.70 -0.01
C ALA A 565 -17.79 -13.04 -1.38
N ALA A 566 -17.34 -11.78 -1.41
CA ALA A 566 -16.95 -11.05 -2.61
C ALA A 566 -15.45 -11.19 -2.91
N TYR A 567 -14.67 -11.79 -2.02
CA TYR A 567 -13.22 -11.91 -2.14
C TYR A 567 -12.79 -12.97 -3.17
N VAL A 568 -12.67 -12.56 -4.42
CA VAL A 568 -12.34 -13.41 -5.58
C VAL A 568 -11.08 -14.26 -5.41
N PRO A 569 -9.95 -13.76 -4.83
CA PRO A 569 -8.73 -14.56 -4.69
C PRO A 569 -8.92 -15.85 -3.88
N GLY A 570 -9.81 -15.86 -2.88
CA GLY A 570 -10.14 -17.06 -2.11
C GLY A 570 -10.72 -18.19 -2.99
N TYR A 571 -11.62 -17.85 -3.89
CA TYR A 571 -12.22 -18.82 -4.83
C TYR A 571 -11.20 -19.33 -5.86
N VAL A 572 -10.42 -18.42 -6.45
CA VAL A 572 -9.45 -18.78 -7.50
C VAL A 572 -8.36 -19.68 -6.95
N ASN A 573 -7.77 -19.33 -5.80
CA ASN A 573 -6.70 -20.12 -5.19
C ASN A 573 -7.20 -21.50 -4.72
N LEU A 574 -8.43 -21.57 -4.18
CA LEU A 574 -9.05 -22.84 -3.82
C LEU A 574 -9.31 -23.72 -5.06
N ALA A 575 -9.77 -23.12 -6.16
CA ALA A 575 -9.96 -23.84 -7.41
C ALA A 575 -8.63 -24.33 -7.99
N ASP A 576 -7.58 -23.52 -7.92
CA ASP A 576 -6.24 -23.91 -8.38
C ASP A 576 -5.67 -25.05 -7.53
N LEU A 577 -5.89 -25.05 -6.22
CA LEU A 577 -5.55 -26.15 -5.34
C LEU A 577 -6.27 -27.44 -5.76
N TYR A 578 -7.60 -27.40 -5.95
CA TYR A 578 -8.37 -28.56 -6.40
C TYR A 578 -7.91 -29.05 -7.78
N ARG A 579 -7.61 -28.14 -8.69
CA ARG A 579 -7.03 -28.47 -10.00
C ARG A 579 -5.70 -29.20 -9.87
N SER A 580 -4.80 -28.74 -8.98
CA SER A 580 -3.47 -29.32 -8.79
C SER A 580 -3.52 -30.78 -8.32
N ILE A 581 -4.58 -31.15 -7.60
CA ILE A 581 -4.82 -32.53 -7.11
C ILE A 581 -5.84 -33.30 -7.96
N GLY A 582 -6.15 -32.82 -9.19
CA GLY A 582 -6.97 -33.52 -10.16
C GLY A 582 -8.48 -33.50 -9.88
N LYS A 583 -8.97 -32.61 -9.01
CA LYS A 583 -10.38 -32.45 -8.66
C LYS A 583 -11.03 -31.34 -9.47
N ASP A 584 -11.02 -31.43 -10.79
CA ASP A 584 -11.53 -30.38 -11.70
C ASP A 584 -13.02 -30.06 -11.50
N THR A 585 -13.83 -30.99 -11.02
CA THR A 585 -15.26 -30.75 -10.71
C THR A 585 -15.43 -29.79 -9.53
N GLU A 586 -14.63 -29.96 -8.49
CA GLU A 586 -14.62 -29.04 -7.35
C GLU A 586 -14.06 -27.67 -7.73
N ALA A 587 -13.00 -27.63 -8.53
CA ALA A 587 -12.46 -26.38 -9.07
C ALA A 587 -13.51 -25.60 -9.85
N GLU A 588 -14.26 -26.25 -10.75
CA GLU A 588 -15.34 -25.61 -11.52
C GLU A 588 -16.39 -24.97 -10.61
N LYS A 589 -16.79 -25.65 -9.55
CA LYS A 589 -17.81 -25.15 -8.61
C LYS A 589 -17.41 -23.77 -8.04
N TYR A 590 -16.16 -23.65 -7.58
CA TYR A 590 -15.67 -22.40 -7.00
C TYR A 590 -15.44 -21.31 -8.05
N LEU A 591 -14.94 -21.66 -9.23
CA LEU A 591 -14.78 -20.70 -10.34
C LEU A 591 -16.10 -20.16 -10.87
N ARG A 592 -17.16 -20.99 -10.90
CA ARG A 592 -18.50 -20.49 -11.25
C ARG A 592 -19.02 -19.51 -10.22
N ARG A 593 -18.79 -19.80 -8.93
CA ARG A 593 -19.17 -18.86 -7.87
C ARG A 593 -18.35 -17.55 -7.97
N ALA A 594 -17.07 -17.63 -8.27
CA ALA A 594 -16.26 -16.45 -8.53
C ALA A 594 -16.78 -15.62 -9.72
N ALA A 595 -17.23 -16.27 -10.81
CA ALA A 595 -17.81 -15.59 -11.97
C ALA A 595 -19.19 -14.97 -11.68
N GLU A 596 -19.94 -15.49 -10.71
CA GLU A 596 -21.18 -14.86 -10.24
C GLU A 596 -20.90 -13.61 -9.42
N VAL A 597 -19.86 -13.65 -8.58
CA VAL A 597 -19.43 -12.53 -7.72
C VAL A 597 -18.75 -11.43 -8.52
N ALA A 598 -17.90 -11.80 -9.46
CA ALA A 598 -17.13 -10.87 -10.30
C ALA A 598 -17.25 -11.19 -11.79
N PRO A 599 -18.42 -10.89 -12.40
CA PRO A 599 -18.72 -11.29 -13.79
C PRO A 599 -17.85 -10.58 -14.84
N GLU A 600 -17.16 -9.51 -14.47
CA GLU A 600 -16.24 -8.77 -15.34
C GLU A 600 -14.76 -9.11 -15.08
N ASN A 601 -14.48 -10.10 -14.23
CA ASN A 601 -13.10 -10.51 -13.93
C ASN A 601 -12.58 -11.49 -14.99
N ALA A 602 -11.67 -11.01 -15.82
CA ALA A 602 -11.08 -11.80 -16.92
C ALA A 602 -10.29 -13.04 -16.43
N ASP A 603 -9.60 -12.94 -15.28
CA ASP A 603 -8.83 -14.06 -14.71
C ASP A 603 -9.73 -15.24 -14.32
N VAL A 604 -10.88 -14.96 -13.74
CA VAL A 604 -11.88 -15.96 -13.35
C VAL A 604 -12.39 -16.71 -14.56
N HIS A 605 -12.79 -15.99 -15.62
CA HIS A 605 -13.26 -16.60 -16.86
C HIS A 605 -12.17 -17.40 -17.56
N HIS A 606 -10.91 -16.92 -17.53
CA HIS A 606 -9.77 -17.65 -18.05
C HIS A 606 -9.55 -18.97 -17.30
N ALA A 607 -9.52 -18.92 -15.97
CA ALA A 607 -9.35 -20.10 -15.11
C ALA A 607 -10.49 -21.12 -15.28
N LEU A 608 -11.75 -20.65 -15.37
CA LEU A 608 -12.91 -21.47 -15.63
C LEU A 608 -12.83 -22.13 -17.04
N GLY A 609 -12.45 -21.35 -18.04
CA GLY A 609 -12.25 -21.84 -19.40
C GLY A 609 -11.21 -22.95 -19.46
N LEU A 610 -10.06 -22.79 -18.82
CA LEU A 610 -9.02 -23.83 -18.73
C LEU A 610 -9.51 -25.08 -17.98
N THR A 611 -10.30 -24.93 -16.93
CA THR A 611 -10.87 -26.04 -16.20
C THR A 611 -11.86 -26.82 -17.07
N LEU A 612 -12.70 -26.14 -17.83
CA LEU A 612 -13.63 -26.75 -18.77
C LEU A 612 -12.92 -27.44 -19.97
N VAL A 613 -11.77 -26.94 -20.43
CA VAL A 613 -10.91 -27.64 -21.42
C VAL A 613 -10.47 -29.00 -20.88
N ARG A 614 -9.96 -29.07 -19.64
CA ARG A 614 -9.55 -30.34 -19.02
C ARG A 614 -10.69 -31.33 -18.87
N GLN A 615 -11.91 -30.83 -18.61
CA GLN A 615 -13.12 -31.63 -18.55
C GLN A 615 -13.70 -31.99 -19.94
N LYS A 616 -13.05 -31.57 -21.03
CA LYS A 616 -13.48 -31.79 -22.42
C LYS A 616 -14.84 -31.16 -22.76
N ARG A 617 -15.23 -30.12 -22.04
CA ARG A 617 -16.48 -29.36 -22.26
C ARG A 617 -16.21 -28.17 -23.19
N THR A 618 -15.84 -28.48 -24.43
CA THR A 618 -15.28 -27.58 -25.41
C THR A 618 -16.08 -26.30 -25.65
N ASP A 619 -17.40 -26.41 -25.89
CA ASP A 619 -18.22 -25.23 -26.24
C ASP A 619 -18.32 -24.24 -25.07
N GLN A 620 -18.40 -24.77 -23.85
CA GLN A 620 -18.41 -23.93 -22.65
C GLN A 620 -17.06 -23.30 -22.41
N ALA A 621 -15.96 -24.06 -22.60
CA ALA A 621 -14.61 -23.55 -22.48
C ALA A 621 -14.35 -22.38 -23.44
N LEU A 622 -14.73 -22.54 -24.72
CA LEU A 622 -14.57 -21.47 -25.71
C LEU A 622 -15.36 -20.21 -25.37
N LYS A 623 -16.56 -20.35 -24.75
CA LYS A 623 -17.35 -19.21 -24.29
C LYS A 623 -16.59 -18.41 -23.21
N GLU A 624 -16.08 -19.10 -22.20
CA GLU A 624 -15.39 -18.45 -21.08
C GLU A 624 -14.04 -17.84 -21.51
N LEU A 625 -13.25 -18.58 -22.32
CA LEU A 625 -11.97 -18.06 -22.84
C LEU A 625 -12.15 -16.85 -23.77
N ARG A 626 -13.24 -16.84 -24.57
CA ARG A 626 -13.59 -15.66 -25.36
C ARG A 626 -13.93 -14.47 -24.46
N LEU A 627 -14.71 -14.70 -23.41
CA LEU A 627 -15.09 -13.65 -22.48
C LEU A 627 -13.87 -13.06 -21.80
N ALA A 628 -12.93 -13.90 -21.32
CA ALA A 628 -11.67 -13.45 -20.73
C ALA A 628 -10.88 -12.56 -21.69
N SER A 629 -10.73 -12.98 -22.96
CA SER A 629 -9.99 -12.19 -23.97
C SER A 629 -10.71 -10.89 -24.39
N THR A 630 -12.02 -10.80 -24.14
CA THR A 630 -12.81 -9.59 -24.42
C THR A 630 -12.76 -8.60 -23.24
N LEU A 631 -12.79 -9.11 -22.02
CA LEU A 631 -12.73 -8.30 -20.79
C LEU A 631 -11.35 -7.66 -20.58
N ASN A 632 -10.28 -8.36 -20.97
CA ASN A 632 -8.93 -7.82 -20.93
C ASN A 632 -8.21 -8.06 -22.27
N PRO A 633 -8.42 -7.16 -23.26
CA PRO A 633 -7.86 -7.30 -24.61
C PRO A 633 -6.36 -7.02 -24.68
N ASP A 634 -5.78 -6.40 -23.67
CA ASP A 634 -4.34 -6.13 -23.60
C ASP A 634 -3.56 -7.33 -23.06
N ASN A 635 -4.24 -8.30 -22.40
CA ASN A 635 -3.60 -9.51 -21.93
C ASN A 635 -3.45 -10.54 -23.07
N VAL A 636 -2.28 -10.50 -23.71
CA VAL A 636 -1.92 -11.38 -24.83
C VAL A 636 -2.11 -12.86 -24.50
N ARG A 637 -1.88 -13.27 -23.25
CA ARG A 637 -2.03 -14.66 -22.81
C ARG A 637 -3.47 -15.17 -22.97
N TYR A 638 -4.46 -14.33 -22.64
CA TYR A 638 -5.89 -14.72 -22.77
C TYR A 638 -6.27 -14.91 -24.23
N ILE A 639 -5.81 -14.00 -25.10
CA ILE A 639 -6.04 -14.09 -26.54
C ILE A 639 -5.36 -15.33 -27.12
N TYR A 640 -4.11 -15.56 -26.75
CA TYR A 640 -3.33 -16.74 -27.17
C TYR A 640 -4.02 -18.05 -26.79
N VAL A 641 -4.41 -18.19 -25.51
CA VAL A 641 -5.06 -19.42 -25.02
C VAL A 641 -6.41 -19.64 -25.69
N TYR A 642 -7.20 -18.58 -25.90
CA TYR A 642 -8.44 -18.68 -26.66
C TYR A 642 -8.21 -19.14 -28.12
N ALA A 643 -7.21 -18.59 -28.79
CA ALA A 643 -6.85 -18.99 -30.15
C ALA A 643 -6.36 -20.45 -30.23
N VAL A 644 -5.53 -20.88 -29.25
CA VAL A 644 -5.10 -22.28 -29.16
C VAL A 644 -6.29 -23.22 -28.97
N ALA A 645 -7.25 -22.84 -28.10
CA ALA A 645 -8.47 -23.62 -27.87
C ALA A 645 -9.33 -23.71 -29.16
N LEU A 646 -9.49 -22.61 -29.91
CA LEU A 646 -10.17 -22.61 -31.20
C LEU A 646 -9.51 -23.55 -32.19
N ASN A 647 -8.18 -23.47 -32.35
CA ASN A 647 -7.43 -24.33 -33.26
C ASN A 647 -7.55 -25.81 -32.88
N SER A 648 -7.39 -26.13 -31.61
CA SER A 648 -7.50 -27.53 -31.13
C SER A 648 -8.90 -28.14 -31.28
N THR A 649 -9.91 -27.31 -31.45
CA THR A 649 -11.32 -27.71 -31.63
C THR A 649 -11.78 -27.67 -33.09
N GLY A 650 -10.83 -27.59 -34.06
CA GLY A 650 -11.12 -27.62 -35.49
C GLY A 650 -11.65 -26.29 -36.05
N LYS A 651 -11.31 -25.17 -35.43
CA LYS A 651 -11.65 -23.82 -35.88
C LYS A 651 -10.41 -22.98 -36.19
N PRO A 652 -9.48 -23.49 -37.07
CA PRO A 652 -8.19 -22.82 -37.28
C PRO A 652 -8.33 -21.43 -37.92
N GLU A 653 -9.32 -21.22 -38.79
CA GLU A 653 -9.55 -19.92 -39.43
C GLU A 653 -9.93 -18.85 -38.42
N GLN A 654 -10.78 -19.21 -37.41
CA GLN A 654 -11.14 -18.29 -36.32
C GLN A 654 -9.93 -18.03 -35.39
N ALA A 655 -9.13 -19.04 -35.11
CA ALA A 655 -7.92 -18.90 -34.32
C ALA A 655 -6.91 -17.92 -34.96
N ILE A 656 -6.71 -18.06 -36.29
CA ILE A 656 -5.85 -17.16 -37.07
C ILE A 656 -6.39 -15.73 -37.01
N MET A 657 -7.69 -15.55 -37.21
CA MET A 657 -8.33 -14.22 -37.18
C MET A 657 -8.14 -13.54 -35.81
N VAL A 658 -8.32 -14.26 -34.72
CA VAL A 658 -8.10 -13.76 -33.37
C VAL A 658 -6.65 -13.34 -33.16
N LEU A 659 -5.69 -14.17 -33.57
CA LEU A 659 -4.26 -13.85 -33.43
C LEU A 659 -3.81 -12.71 -34.38
N GLN A 660 -4.40 -12.56 -35.54
CA GLN A 660 -4.13 -11.41 -36.41
C GLN A 660 -4.62 -10.10 -35.81
N GLY A 661 -5.79 -10.12 -35.15
CA GLY A 661 -6.28 -8.98 -34.37
C GLY A 661 -5.31 -8.59 -33.26
N ALA A 662 -4.85 -9.59 -32.52
CA ALA A 662 -3.86 -9.40 -31.44
C ALA A 662 -2.49 -8.90 -31.97
N HIS A 663 -2.02 -9.42 -33.13
CA HIS A 663 -0.78 -8.95 -33.75
C HIS A 663 -0.85 -7.48 -34.18
N ASN A 664 -2.01 -6.99 -34.59
CA ASN A 664 -2.18 -5.58 -34.94
C ASN A 664 -2.05 -4.65 -33.69
N ALA A 665 -2.48 -5.10 -32.55
CA ALA A 665 -2.34 -4.38 -31.28
C ALA A 665 -0.94 -4.57 -30.65
N HIS A 666 -0.34 -5.76 -30.80
CA HIS A 666 0.93 -6.15 -30.21
C HIS A 666 1.90 -6.69 -31.28
N PRO A 667 2.41 -5.85 -32.19
CA PRO A 667 3.14 -6.31 -33.41
C PRO A 667 4.44 -7.06 -33.10
N ASP A 668 5.07 -6.76 -31.97
CA ASP A 668 6.37 -7.32 -31.58
C ASP A 668 6.25 -8.49 -30.59
N ASN A 669 5.02 -9.02 -30.36
CA ASN A 669 4.84 -10.15 -29.45
C ASN A 669 5.25 -11.47 -30.11
N ALA A 670 6.31 -12.08 -29.59
CA ALA A 670 6.90 -13.31 -30.14
C ALA A 670 5.95 -14.53 -30.06
N ASP A 671 5.12 -14.64 -29.03
CA ASP A 671 4.22 -15.79 -28.86
C ASP A 671 3.06 -15.75 -29.86
N ILE A 672 2.50 -14.57 -30.11
CA ILE A 672 1.51 -14.36 -31.19
C ILE A 672 2.10 -14.74 -32.55
N LEU A 673 3.30 -14.24 -32.84
CA LEU A 673 3.96 -14.51 -34.13
C LEU A 673 4.28 -16.00 -34.27
N ARG A 674 4.77 -16.68 -33.23
CA ARG A 674 5.00 -18.14 -33.25
C ARG A 674 3.71 -18.91 -33.52
N ALA A 675 2.61 -18.54 -32.88
CA ALA A 675 1.31 -19.17 -33.09
C ALA A 675 0.79 -18.95 -34.49
N LEU A 676 0.90 -17.73 -35.06
CA LEU A 676 0.53 -17.44 -36.42
C LEU A 676 1.34 -18.27 -37.45
N VAL A 677 2.65 -18.39 -37.23
CA VAL A 677 3.52 -19.25 -38.05
C VAL A 677 3.03 -20.71 -38.03
N ALA A 678 2.78 -21.24 -36.83
CA ALA A 678 2.33 -22.62 -36.64
C ALA A 678 0.96 -22.86 -37.31
N PHE A 679 -0.03 -22.02 -37.00
CA PHE A 679 -1.41 -22.21 -37.49
C PHE A 679 -1.54 -22.01 -38.99
N HIS A 680 -0.82 -21.06 -39.62
CA HIS A 680 -0.76 -20.93 -41.08
C HIS A 680 -0.06 -22.12 -41.75
N ARG A 681 0.99 -22.66 -41.13
CA ARG A 681 1.67 -23.88 -41.63
C ARG A 681 0.72 -25.07 -41.61
N ASP A 682 0.04 -25.29 -40.49
CA ASP A 682 -0.89 -26.41 -40.29
C ASP A 682 -2.11 -26.31 -41.22
N SER A 683 -2.57 -25.10 -41.55
CA SER A 683 -3.65 -24.83 -42.51
C SER A 683 -3.18 -24.82 -43.97
N GLY A 684 -1.90 -25.09 -44.26
CA GLY A 684 -1.34 -25.15 -45.61
C GLY A 684 -1.00 -23.81 -46.25
N ASN A 685 -1.14 -22.70 -45.56
CA ASN A 685 -0.79 -21.37 -46.06
C ASN A 685 0.70 -21.05 -45.79
N GLN A 686 1.56 -21.65 -46.65
CA GLN A 686 3.01 -21.54 -46.49
C GLN A 686 3.53 -20.09 -46.63
N GLN A 687 2.89 -19.29 -47.52
CA GLN A 687 3.32 -17.91 -47.75
C GLN A 687 3.10 -17.07 -46.47
N ALA A 688 1.91 -17.11 -45.88
CA ALA A 688 1.65 -16.36 -44.64
C ALA A 688 2.52 -16.86 -43.49
N ALA A 689 2.76 -18.18 -43.41
CA ALA A 689 3.68 -18.73 -42.38
C ALA A 689 5.11 -18.16 -42.54
N GLN A 690 5.59 -18.02 -43.76
CA GLN A 690 6.90 -17.42 -44.06
C GLN A 690 6.92 -15.93 -43.69
N ASP A 691 5.89 -15.16 -44.05
CA ASP A 691 5.79 -13.73 -43.76
C ASP A 691 5.85 -13.45 -42.25
N TYR A 692 5.13 -14.25 -41.43
CA TYR A 692 5.17 -14.13 -39.98
C TYR A 692 6.47 -14.66 -39.37
N ALA A 693 7.12 -15.65 -39.96
CA ALA A 693 8.44 -16.12 -39.53
C ALA A 693 9.53 -15.05 -39.71
N GLU A 694 9.47 -14.31 -40.83
CA GLU A 694 10.38 -13.18 -41.10
C GLU A 694 10.19 -12.06 -40.06
N LYS A 695 8.94 -11.73 -39.68
CA LYS A 695 8.64 -10.77 -38.60
C LYS A 695 9.17 -11.26 -37.25
N LEU A 696 8.98 -12.55 -36.92
CA LEU A 696 9.50 -13.13 -35.69
C LEU A 696 11.02 -13.08 -35.65
N GLN A 697 11.70 -13.34 -36.77
CA GLN A 697 13.16 -13.25 -36.85
C GLN A 697 13.65 -11.79 -36.63
N ALA A 698 12.90 -10.80 -37.11
CA ALA A 698 13.26 -9.40 -36.95
C ALA A 698 13.25 -8.90 -35.50
N ILE A 699 12.42 -9.50 -34.66
CA ILE A 699 12.30 -9.15 -33.24
C ILE A 699 13.11 -10.09 -32.30
N SER A 700 13.65 -11.17 -32.80
CA SER A 700 14.46 -12.16 -32.07
C SER A 700 15.83 -12.25 -32.72
N PRO A 701 16.79 -11.35 -32.38
CA PRO A 701 18.14 -11.34 -32.94
C PRO A 701 18.98 -12.56 -32.58
#